data_ca200f1266470d293550d18ce2f19a52
#
_entry.id   ca200f1266470d293550d18ce2f19a52
#
_cell.length_a   1.000
_cell.length_b   1.000
_cell.length_c   1.000
_cell.angle_alpha   90.00
_cell.angle_beta   90.00
_cell.angle_gamma   90.00
#
_symmetry.space_group_name_H-M   'P 1'
#
loop_
_entity.id
_entity.type
_entity.pdbx_description
1 polymer ?
#
loop_
_entity_poly.entity_id
_entity_poly.type
_entity_poly.pdbx_seq_one_letter_code
_entity_poly.pdbx_strand_id
1 'polypeptide(L)'
;MGRKKNNKIVKNCNRVDLKILRKKKEVLTSFFLDSNYFPMTKKQIMAFLNVNKNEEFILDMVLDEIENDAICYLDDSKRYRVNSDNRFFSATYEWKCDKFGYAVSKNDNKVYIDSKNSLGAMTGDIILVEMLSGVGAEKQEGIINKIIKRNTKTLIARHIKNQNFGFARPVLQNNADIYICKKYSSKFKDGDIVEVEIEKYATKNSKAEGKIIKKVSSNVDPLNEVKALYRAYMLDKMEEFPKAVEEEIINIPSEVLEEDMEKRVDRTHGYNIFTIDSEDAKDLDDAVSLKDNGDGTYLLSVYIADVSHYVKPHTALDREAILRGTSIYIPGTVIPMLPKKLSNGICSLNEGVKRLSLAVDMKIDGKSGEVIESNIFKAVIMVTKRMSYEKVYKVLNGKKDEVKDYLPYAEDILLFEKLAKVLYAKRKKEGTIDFDVKETKIVLNNENMVEEVKPYEITFANKIIEEFMLVTNMVVAERFYMLQIPFIYRIHELPDEEKLRGLNEILNMYGKRIKNVKKVHSKNLSDILDSITDEKEKRVVSHSMLRSLKLARYSNECIGHFGLSAKYYCHFTSPIRRYPDLFIHRVISYCIENNYLLDENKYDAFLKQAEKYSDTSSDREKNATKIERAFVDLYKAIYMENFVGNTYHATVSSVTQFGMFVELPNTVEGLIRFDDLGNEYFIYDEEKK
;
A
#
# COMPACT_ATOMS: atom_id res chain seq x y z
N MET A 1 2.72 37.33 30.46
CA MET A 1 1.61 36.66 31.18
C MET A 1 1.14 35.34 30.53
N GLY A 2 1.55 34.98 29.31
CA GLY A 2 1.13 33.75 28.60
C GLY A 2 1.71 32.40 29.10
N ARG A 3 2.95 32.37 29.62
CA ARG A 3 3.59 31.14 30.05
C ARG A 3 3.05 30.46 31.31
N LYS A 4 2.41 31.23 32.21
CA LYS A 4 1.81 30.65 33.43
C LYS A 4 0.42 30.03 33.22
N LYS A 5 -0.33 30.43 32.17
CA LYS A 5 -1.63 29.81 31.85
C LYS A 5 -1.46 28.43 31.20
N ASN A 6 -0.50 28.27 30.30
CA ASN A 6 -0.25 26.97 29.64
C ASN A 6 0.20 25.87 30.61
N ASN A 7 1.00 26.19 31.63
CA ASN A 7 1.45 25.18 32.60
C ASN A 7 0.32 24.70 33.55
N LYS A 8 -0.76 25.48 33.74
CA LYS A 8 -1.91 25.03 34.51
C LYS A 8 -2.84 24.12 33.73
N ILE A 9 -2.98 24.36 32.42
CA ILE A 9 -3.77 23.51 31.50
C ILE A 9 -3.11 22.16 31.35
N VAL A 10 -1.79 22.11 31.12
CA VAL A 10 -1.01 20.85 30.95
C VAL A 10 -1.05 19.98 32.22
N LYS A 11 -1.06 20.57 33.43
CA LYS A 11 -1.18 19.81 34.68
C LYS A 11 -2.57 19.22 34.94
N ASN A 12 -3.63 19.81 34.38
CA ASN A 12 -4.98 19.28 34.50
C ASN A 12 -5.34 18.22 33.43
N CYS A 13 -4.69 18.24 32.26
CA CYS A 13 -4.90 17.24 31.20
C CYS A 13 -4.61 15.78 31.63
N ASN A 14 -3.69 15.57 32.57
CA ASN A 14 -3.35 14.23 33.06
C ASN A 14 -4.40 13.64 34.05
N ARG A 15 -5.53 14.28 34.27
CA ARG A 15 -6.57 13.86 35.24
C ARG A 15 -7.96 13.62 34.61
N VAL A 16 -8.16 13.84 33.32
CA VAL A 16 -9.46 13.63 32.66
C VAL A 16 -9.49 12.26 32.02
N ASP A 17 -10.43 11.42 32.43
CA ASP A 17 -10.65 10.11 31.84
C ASP A 17 -11.09 10.27 30.39
N LEU A 18 -10.37 9.66 29.45
CA LEU A 18 -10.66 9.67 28.02
C LEU A 18 -12.09 9.19 27.68
N LYS A 19 -12.66 8.31 28.50
CA LYS A 19 -14.05 7.86 28.36
C LYS A 19 -15.04 8.99 28.62
N ILE A 20 -14.75 9.84 29.61
CA ILE A 20 -15.59 11.01 29.95
C ILE A 20 -15.53 12.03 28.82
N LEU A 21 -14.35 12.30 28.27
CA LEU A 21 -14.18 13.20 27.12
C LEU A 21 -14.98 12.73 25.90
N ARG A 22 -14.87 11.46 25.55
CA ARG A 22 -15.62 10.87 24.42
C ARG A 22 -17.12 11.01 24.61
N LYS A 23 -17.64 10.65 25.77
CA LYS A 23 -19.07 10.76 26.07
C LYS A 23 -19.56 12.21 26.01
N LYS A 24 -18.79 13.17 26.54
CA LYS A 24 -19.12 14.59 26.44
C LYS A 24 -19.05 15.12 25.01
N LYS A 25 -18.10 14.61 24.19
CA LYS A 25 -18.01 14.92 22.77
C LYS A 25 -19.22 14.42 21.99
N GLU A 26 -19.65 13.17 22.21
CA GLU A 26 -20.85 12.60 21.58
C GLU A 26 -22.10 13.46 21.89
N VAL A 27 -22.30 13.82 23.16
CA VAL A 27 -23.43 14.66 23.58
C VAL A 27 -23.38 16.06 22.93
N LEU A 28 -22.21 16.67 22.88
CA LEU A 28 -22.05 18.00 22.28
C LEU A 28 -22.17 17.96 20.77
N THR A 29 -21.68 16.90 20.13
CA THR A 29 -21.88 16.67 18.70
C THR A 29 -23.36 16.54 18.36
N SER A 30 -24.11 15.73 19.11
CA SER A 30 -25.56 15.60 18.93
C SER A 30 -26.29 16.93 19.14
N PHE A 31 -25.82 17.75 20.09
CA PHE A 31 -26.37 19.10 20.32
C PHE A 31 -26.15 20.03 19.12
N PHE A 32 -24.96 20.02 18.50
CA PHE A 32 -24.69 20.82 17.29
C PHE A 32 -25.49 20.35 16.08
N LEU A 33 -25.70 19.04 15.96
CA LEU A 33 -26.41 18.44 14.82
C LEU A 33 -27.96 18.45 14.99
N ASP A 34 -28.47 18.96 16.11
CA ASP A 34 -29.91 19.13 16.32
C ASP A 34 -30.47 20.17 15.33
N SER A 35 -31.60 19.86 14.71
CA SER A 35 -32.27 20.74 13.73
C SER A 35 -32.67 22.11 14.29
N ASN A 36 -32.82 22.23 15.60
CA ASN A 36 -33.17 23.46 16.30
C ASN A 36 -31.94 24.23 16.79
N TYR A 37 -30.73 23.76 16.51
CA TYR A 37 -29.51 24.47 16.91
C TYR A 37 -29.40 25.81 16.17
N PHE A 38 -29.08 26.88 16.90
CA PHE A 38 -28.71 28.17 16.32
C PHE A 38 -27.34 28.62 16.82
N PRO A 39 -26.61 29.43 16.05
CA PRO A 39 -25.22 29.81 16.38
C PRO A 39 -25.10 30.51 17.73
N MET A 40 -24.36 29.91 18.65
CA MET A 40 -24.17 30.36 20.03
C MET A 40 -22.70 30.67 20.33
N THR A 41 -22.49 31.66 21.22
CA THR A 41 -21.17 31.88 21.83
C THR A 41 -20.87 30.80 22.87
N LYS A 42 -19.61 30.58 23.23
CA LYS A 42 -19.20 29.64 24.29
C LYS A 42 -19.99 29.91 25.61
N LYS A 43 -20.18 31.17 25.98
CA LYS A 43 -20.92 31.52 27.19
C LYS A 43 -22.39 31.07 27.14
N GLN A 44 -23.03 31.19 25.97
CA GLN A 44 -24.39 30.72 25.76
C GLN A 44 -24.47 29.20 25.79
N ILE A 45 -23.51 28.49 25.19
CA ILE A 45 -23.41 27.02 25.25
C ILE A 45 -23.23 26.56 26.71
N MET A 46 -22.36 27.23 27.48
CA MET A 46 -22.17 26.91 28.90
C MET A 46 -23.47 27.09 29.70
N ALA A 47 -24.19 28.18 29.44
CA ALA A 47 -25.46 28.45 30.12
C ALA A 47 -26.54 27.43 29.74
N PHE A 48 -26.64 27.10 28.44
CA PHE A 48 -27.65 26.16 27.93
C PHE A 48 -27.41 24.73 28.45
N LEU A 49 -26.15 24.30 28.51
CA LEU A 49 -25.77 22.96 28.97
C LEU A 49 -25.52 22.91 30.49
N ASN A 50 -25.74 23.99 31.19
CA ASN A 50 -25.51 24.13 32.65
C ASN A 50 -24.09 23.68 33.08
N VAL A 51 -23.08 24.11 32.32
CA VAL A 51 -21.67 23.78 32.57
C VAL A 51 -21.09 24.70 33.63
N ASN A 52 -20.59 24.13 34.73
CA ASN A 52 -19.97 24.86 35.82
C ASN A 52 -18.59 25.44 35.41
N LYS A 53 -18.18 26.56 36.03
CA LYS A 53 -16.87 27.18 35.82
C LYS A 53 -15.69 26.22 36.00
N ASN A 54 -15.82 25.22 36.88
CA ASN A 54 -14.78 24.21 37.11
C ASN A 54 -14.66 23.19 35.97
N GLU A 55 -15.69 23.08 35.14
CA GLU A 55 -15.74 22.17 33.95
C GLU A 55 -15.50 22.91 32.63
N GLU A 56 -15.35 24.25 32.67
CA GLU A 56 -15.13 25.08 31.49
C GLU A 56 -13.95 24.58 30.65
N PHE A 57 -12.86 24.10 31.29
CA PHE A 57 -11.71 23.59 30.60
C PHE A 57 -11.99 22.28 29.81
N ILE A 58 -12.93 21.43 30.32
CA ILE A 58 -13.38 20.22 29.62
C ILE A 58 -14.20 20.62 28.39
N LEU A 59 -15.09 21.61 28.54
CA LEU A 59 -15.84 22.12 27.39
C LEU A 59 -14.91 22.69 26.32
N ASP A 60 -13.87 23.45 26.71
CA ASP A 60 -12.85 23.95 25.76
C ASP A 60 -12.17 22.83 25.00
N MET A 61 -11.80 21.76 25.69
CA MET A 61 -11.17 20.60 25.04
C MET A 61 -12.12 19.92 24.05
N VAL A 62 -13.38 19.74 24.44
CA VAL A 62 -14.40 19.08 23.60
C VAL A 62 -14.76 19.95 22.40
N LEU A 63 -14.91 21.26 22.57
CA LEU A 63 -15.17 22.21 21.48
C LEU A 63 -13.99 22.22 20.48
N ASP A 64 -12.74 22.23 21.00
CA ASP A 64 -11.54 22.15 20.14
C ASP A 64 -11.50 20.85 19.32
N GLU A 65 -11.90 19.71 19.91
CA GLU A 65 -11.99 18.44 19.17
C GLU A 65 -13.10 18.45 18.11
N ILE A 66 -14.25 19.05 18.39
CA ILE A 66 -15.38 19.15 17.45
C ILE A 66 -15.03 20.09 16.28
N GLU A 67 -14.31 21.20 16.55
CA GLU A 67 -13.73 22.05 15.50
C GLU A 67 -12.68 21.30 14.67
N ASN A 68 -11.81 20.53 15.32
CA ASN A 68 -10.78 19.72 14.63
C ASN A 68 -11.39 18.64 13.74
N ASP A 69 -12.56 18.11 14.11
CA ASP A 69 -13.34 17.17 13.28
C ASP A 69 -14.16 17.89 12.20
N ALA A 70 -14.08 19.21 12.12
CA ALA A 70 -14.84 20.06 11.19
C ALA A 70 -16.37 19.89 11.29
N ILE A 71 -16.90 19.55 12.46
CA ILE A 71 -18.35 19.46 12.71
C ILE A 71 -18.94 20.85 12.88
N CYS A 72 -18.23 21.73 13.57
CA CYS A 72 -18.56 23.14 13.69
C CYS A 72 -17.31 24.02 13.52
N TYR A 73 -17.53 25.32 13.37
CA TYR A 73 -16.46 26.33 13.31
C TYR A 73 -16.87 27.59 14.07
N LEU A 74 -15.87 28.35 14.52
CA LEU A 74 -16.07 29.62 15.19
C LEU A 74 -16.11 30.75 14.15
N ASP A 75 -17.25 31.46 14.02
CA ASP A 75 -17.38 32.58 13.10
C ASP A 75 -16.72 33.88 13.64
N ASP A 76 -16.66 34.93 12.82
CA ASP A 76 -16.08 36.23 13.16
C ASP A 76 -16.77 36.89 14.37
N SER A 77 -18.02 36.53 14.64
CA SER A 77 -18.81 36.99 15.81
C SER A 77 -18.57 36.12 17.03
N LYS A 78 -17.60 35.21 17.02
CA LYS A 78 -17.28 34.25 18.09
C LYS A 78 -18.45 33.35 18.47
N ARG A 79 -19.23 32.91 17.48
CA ARG A 79 -20.32 31.97 17.63
C ARG A 79 -19.94 30.66 16.93
N TYR A 80 -20.24 29.53 17.53
CA TYR A 80 -20.08 28.22 16.94
C TYR A 80 -21.19 27.98 15.91
N ARG A 81 -20.82 27.71 14.67
CA ARG A 81 -21.72 27.37 13.57
C ARG A 81 -21.49 25.95 13.15
N VAL A 82 -22.56 25.25 12.79
CA VAL A 82 -22.45 23.91 12.16
C VAL A 82 -21.86 24.06 10.77
N ASN A 83 -20.97 23.17 10.40
CA ASN A 83 -20.30 23.14 9.11
C ASN A 83 -21.16 22.40 8.06
N SER A 84 -22.39 22.85 7.87
CA SER A 84 -23.40 22.24 6.98
C SER A 84 -23.08 22.42 5.49
N ASP A 85 -22.28 23.42 5.15
CA ASP A 85 -21.85 23.76 3.79
C ASP A 85 -20.50 23.13 3.39
N ASN A 86 -19.95 22.29 4.26
CA ASN A 86 -18.62 21.68 4.10
C ASN A 86 -17.49 22.69 3.84
N ARG A 87 -17.63 23.89 4.35
CA ARG A 87 -16.63 24.95 4.21
C ARG A 87 -15.30 24.57 4.85
N PHE A 88 -15.33 23.82 5.94
CA PHE A 88 -14.14 23.34 6.65
C PHE A 88 -14.04 21.84 6.55
N PHE A 89 -12.80 21.32 6.48
CA PHE A 89 -12.54 19.89 6.57
C PHE A 89 -11.15 19.62 7.17
N SER A 90 -11.01 18.48 7.84
CA SER A 90 -9.73 18.00 8.35
C SER A 90 -9.00 17.23 7.26
N ALA A 91 -7.71 17.49 7.10
CA ALA A 91 -6.86 16.91 6.08
C ALA A 91 -5.44 16.66 6.57
N THR A 92 -4.69 15.88 5.81
CA THR A 92 -3.23 15.76 5.96
C THR A 92 -2.55 16.67 4.95
N TYR A 93 -1.57 17.45 5.40
CA TYR A 93 -0.82 18.33 4.52
C TYR A 93 0.29 17.57 3.77
N GLU A 94 0.39 17.78 2.46
CA GLU A 94 1.49 17.35 1.61
C GLU A 94 2.19 18.58 1.00
N TRP A 95 3.42 18.86 1.43
CA TRP A 95 4.26 19.85 0.77
C TRP A 95 4.70 19.35 -0.61
N LYS A 96 4.70 20.22 -1.63
CA LYS A 96 5.17 19.89 -2.98
C LYS A 96 6.40 20.69 -3.40
N CYS A 97 6.36 21.98 -3.16
CA CYS A 97 7.48 22.89 -3.41
C CYS A 97 7.33 24.15 -2.56
N ASP A 98 8.29 25.05 -2.64
CA ASP A 98 8.28 26.31 -1.90
C ASP A 98 7.10 27.26 -2.26
N LYS A 99 6.38 26.97 -3.36
CA LYS A 99 5.23 27.75 -3.80
C LYS A 99 3.91 27.22 -3.27
N PHE A 100 3.76 25.91 -3.14
CA PHE A 100 2.48 25.30 -2.75
C PHE A 100 2.61 23.90 -2.15
N GLY A 101 1.52 23.44 -1.57
CA GLY A 101 1.27 22.06 -1.14
C GLY A 101 -0.19 21.68 -1.37
N TYR A 102 -0.56 20.50 -0.92
CA TYR A 102 -1.95 20.01 -0.97
C TYR A 102 -2.45 19.64 0.41
N ALA A 103 -3.72 19.92 0.66
CA ALA A 103 -4.48 19.31 1.73
C ALA A 103 -5.17 18.05 1.16
N VAL A 104 -4.83 16.89 1.70
CA VAL A 104 -5.35 15.59 1.26
C VAL A 104 -6.38 15.11 2.26
N SER A 105 -7.64 14.97 1.83
CA SER A 105 -8.72 14.46 2.64
C SER A 105 -8.62 12.94 2.82
N LYS A 106 -9.43 12.36 3.70
CA LYS A 106 -9.51 10.88 3.87
C LYS A 106 -9.89 10.13 2.59
N ASN A 107 -10.59 10.79 1.67
CA ASN A 107 -11.01 10.21 0.40
C ASN A 107 -10.03 10.49 -0.75
N ASP A 108 -8.78 10.84 -0.44
CA ASP A 108 -7.72 11.20 -1.39
C ASP A 108 -8.02 12.45 -2.27
N ASN A 109 -9.05 13.22 -1.95
CA ASN A 109 -9.32 14.49 -2.61
C ASN A 109 -8.25 15.51 -2.23
N LYS A 110 -7.68 16.20 -3.22
CA LYS A 110 -6.59 17.15 -3.06
C LYS A 110 -7.08 18.58 -3.26
N VAL A 111 -6.85 19.40 -2.26
CA VAL A 111 -7.12 20.84 -2.29
C VAL A 111 -5.80 21.59 -2.31
N TYR A 112 -5.63 22.49 -3.28
CA TYR A 112 -4.43 23.32 -3.45
C TYR A 112 -4.31 24.32 -2.29
N ILE A 113 -3.12 24.41 -1.71
CA ILE A 113 -2.77 25.35 -0.64
C ILE A 113 -1.54 26.15 -1.07
N ASP A 114 -1.72 27.45 -1.32
CA ASP A 114 -0.59 28.36 -1.55
C ASP A 114 0.32 28.41 -0.30
N SER A 115 1.63 28.51 -0.51
CA SER A 115 2.60 28.53 0.61
C SER A 115 2.35 29.64 1.61
N LYS A 116 1.81 30.79 1.17
CA LYS A 116 1.41 31.92 2.03
C LYS A 116 0.28 31.57 2.99
N ASN A 117 -0.53 30.59 2.63
CA ASN A 117 -1.71 30.12 3.35
C ASN A 117 -1.45 28.81 4.12
N SER A 118 -0.20 28.31 4.12
CA SER A 118 0.17 27.02 4.71
C SER A 118 0.41 27.06 6.22
N LEU A 119 0.46 28.21 6.85
CA LEU A 119 0.83 28.41 8.28
C LEU A 119 2.14 27.69 8.69
N GLY A 120 3.04 27.40 7.72
CA GLY A 120 4.25 26.63 7.95
C GLY A 120 3.97 25.15 8.27
N ALA A 121 2.90 24.59 7.74
CA ALA A 121 2.64 23.15 7.81
C ALA A 121 3.73 22.35 7.11
N MET A 122 4.05 21.19 7.68
CA MET A 122 4.98 20.21 7.14
C MET A 122 4.21 18.97 6.67
N THR A 123 4.76 18.26 5.72
CA THR A 123 4.15 17.01 5.22
C THR A 123 3.84 16.06 6.37
N GLY A 124 2.60 15.54 6.38
CA GLY A 124 2.09 14.66 7.42
C GLY A 124 1.40 15.37 8.59
N ASP A 125 1.45 16.71 8.68
CA ASP A 125 0.70 17.44 9.69
C ASP A 125 -0.81 17.31 9.44
N ILE A 126 -1.58 17.14 10.51
CA ILE A 126 -3.04 17.19 10.44
C ILE A 126 -3.48 18.64 10.55
N ILE A 127 -4.27 19.09 9.60
CA ILE A 127 -4.67 20.48 9.42
C ILE A 127 -6.19 20.63 9.30
N LEU A 128 -6.71 21.77 9.73
CA LEU A 128 -8.06 22.22 9.44
C LEU A 128 -8.00 23.20 8.27
N VAL A 129 -8.68 22.89 7.19
CA VAL A 129 -8.68 23.67 5.95
C VAL A 129 -10.02 24.35 5.76
N GLU A 130 -9.99 25.61 5.35
CA GLU A 130 -11.12 26.37 4.89
C GLU A 130 -11.09 26.45 3.37
N MET A 131 -12.18 26.07 2.70
CA MET A 131 -12.32 26.12 1.24
C MET A 131 -12.52 27.57 0.80
N LEU A 132 -11.73 27.99 -0.21
CA LEU A 132 -11.90 29.29 -0.88
C LEU A 132 -12.79 29.19 -2.10
N SER A 133 -12.76 28.08 -2.81
CA SER A 133 -13.58 27.78 -3.99
C SER A 133 -14.79 26.93 -3.61
N GLY A 134 -15.93 27.16 -4.26
CA GLY A 134 -17.14 26.36 -4.06
C GLY A 134 -16.89 24.87 -4.43
N VAL A 135 -17.64 23.98 -3.81
CA VAL A 135 -17.62 22.54 -4.12
C VAL A 135 -18.01 22.37 -5.58
N GLY A 136 -17.13 21.77 -6.40
CA GLY A 136 -17.35 21.53 -7.84
C GLY A 136 -16.60 22.50 -8.78
N ALA A 137 -15.76 23.42 -8.24
CA ALA A 137 -14.85 24.21 -9.08
C ALA A 137 -13.77 23.30 -9.71
N GLU A 138 -13.38 23.59 -10.96
CA GLU A 138 -12.31 22.85 -11.68
C GLU A 138 -11.00 22.77 -10.88
N LYS A 139 -10.70 23.81 -10.10
CA LYS A 139 -9.55 23.86 -9.21
C LYS A 139 -9.99 24.18 -7.79
N GLN A 140 -9.87 23.20 -6.91
CA GLN A 140 -10.19 23.40 -5.50
C GLN A 140 -9.02 24.06 -4.78
N GLU A 141 -9.26 25.25 -4.20
CA GLU A 141 -8.29 26.00 -3.42
C GLU A 141 -8.76 26.20 -1.98
N GLY A 142 -7.81 26.20 -1.04
CA GLY A 142 -8.09 26.39 0.38
C GLY A 142 -6.99 27.12 1.12
N ILE A 143 -7.28 27.46 2.36
CA ILE A 143 -6.32 28.00 3.33
C ILE A 143 -6.28 27.13 4.57
N ILE A 144 -5.11 26.97 5.17
CA ILE A 144 -4.98 26.31 6.46
C ILE A 144 -5.43 27.29 7.54
N ASN A 145 -6.56 26.98 8.19
CA ASN A 145 -7.07 27.76 9.30
C ASN A 145 -6.30 27.44 10.60
N LYS A 146 -5.98 26.15 10.81
CA LYS A 146 -5.30 25.67 12.02
C LYS A 146 -4.46 24.43 11.74
N ILE A 147 -3.31 24.31 12.40
CA ILE A 147 -2.57 23.04 12.47
C ILE A 147 -3.04 22.30 13.71
N ILE A 148 -3.80 21.22 13.50
CA ILE A 148 -4.38 20.40 14.55
C ILE A 148 -3.31 19.62 15.29
N LYS A 149 -2.43 18.98 14.50
CA LYS A 149 -1.36 18.13 15.04
C LYS A 149 -0.10 18.21 14.20
N ARG A 150 1.02 18.48 14.85
CA ARG A 150 2.37 18.36 14.27
C ARG A 150 2.83 16.92 14.32
N ASN A 151 3.05 16.31 13.17
CA ASN A 151 3.54 14.94 13.09
C ASN A 151 5.05 14.88 12.86
N THR A 152 5.64 15.84 12.16
CA THR A 152 7.09 15.89 11.89
C THR A 152 7.81 16.67 12.99
N LYS A 153 8.44 15.95 13.92
CA LYS A 153 9.31 16.51 14.98
C LYS A 153 10.79 16.36 14.67
N THR A 154 11.15 15.24 14.03
CA THR A 154 12.49 14.92 13.56
C THR A 154 12.41 14.48 12.11
N LEU A 155 13.48 14.69 11.36
CA LEU A 155 13.59 14.21 9.99
C LEU A 155 15.05 13.90 9.62
N ILE A 156 15.23 13.08 8.59
CA ILE A 156 16.52 12.77 8.00
C ILE A 156 16.77 13.73 6.86
N ALA A 157 17.94 14.36 6.86
CA ALA A 157 18.29 15.40 5.91
C ALA A 157 19.76 15.30 5.49
N ARG A 158 20.04 15.81 4.29
CA ARG A 158 21.40 16.11 3.84
C ARG A 158 21.82 17.46 4.39
N HIS A 159 22.96 17.51 5.05
CA HIS A 159 23.55 18.75 5.55
C HIS A 159 24.21 19.50 4.40
N ILE A 160 23.81 20.74 4.18
CA ILE A 160 24.39 21.68 3.23
C ILE A 160 25.12 22.74 4.05
N LYS A 161 26.45 22.73 3.98
CA LYS A 161 27.30 23.58 4.82
C LYS A 161 27.58 24.92 4.16
N ASN A 162 27.39 26.00 4.92
CA ASN A 162 27.84 27.33 4.58
C ASN A 162 28.87 27.83 5.65
N GLN A 163 29.52 28.95 5.40
CA GLN A 163 30.58 29.47 6.29
C GLN A 163 30.10 29.72 7.73
N ASN A 164 28.89 30.30 7.90
CA ASN A 164 28.37 30.72 9.19
C ASN A 164 27.06 30.04 9.63
N PHE A 165 26.50 29.17 8.80
CA PHE A 165 25.28 28.43 9.07
C PHE A 165 25.23 27.19 8.16
N GLY A 166 24.16 26.43 8.19
CA GLY A 166 23.89 25.37 7.24
C GLY A 166 22.40 25.28 6.95
N PHE A 167 22.08 24.43 5.98
CA PHE A 167 20.73 23.96 5.76
C PHE A 167 20.69 22.44 5.90
N ALA A 168 19.56 21.94 6.29
CA ALA A 168 19.25 20.52 6.25
C ALA A 168 18.14 20.32 5.21
N ARG A 169 18.51 19.69 4.09
CA ARG A 169 17.59 19.34 3.01
C ARG A 169 16.99 17.97 3.28
N PRO A 170 15.65 17.87 3.47
CA PRO A 170 15.01 16.59 3.74
C PRO A 170 15.29 15.56 2.65
N VAL A 171 15.69 14.34 3.05
CA VAL A 171 16.01 13.24 2.10
C VAL A 171 14.79 12.88 1.25
N LEU A 172 13.59 12.85 1.84
CA LEU A 172 12.36 12.54 1.11
C LEU A 172 11.86 13.68 0.20
N GLN A 173 12.56 14.84 0.20
CA GLN A 173 12.18 16.03 -0.58
C GLN A 173 10.69 16.42 -0.42
N ASN A 174 10.15 16.15 0.74
CA ASN A 174 8.74 16.33 1.07
C ASN A 174 8.48 17.51 2.02
N ASN A 175 9.48 18.34 2.23
CA ASN A 175 9.45 19.57 3.02
C ASN A 175 10.54 20.53 2.55
N ALA A 176 10.38 21.82 2.86
CA ALA A 176 11.39 22.84 2.60
C ALA A 176 12.67 22.63 3.42
N ASP A 177 13.78 23.22 2.95
CA ASP A 177 15.08 23.21 3.64
C ASP A 177 14.97 23.89 5.02
N ILE A 178 15.58 23.26 6.04
CA ILE A 178 15.57 23.72 7.44
C ILE A 178 16.86 24.44 7.75
N TYR A 179 16.76 25.63 8.33
CA TYR A 179 17.90 26.40 8.76
C TYR A 179 18.58 25.77 9.98
N ILE A 180 19.91 25.63 9.92
CA ILE A 180 20.76 25.10 11.00
C ILE A 180 21.77 26.19 11.40
N CYS A 181 21.70 26.63 12.64
CA CYS A 181 22.62 27.65 13.14
C CYS A 181 24.09 27.14 13.19
N LYS A 182 25.07 28.06 13.18
CA LYS A 182 26.50 27.76 13.19
C LYS A 182 26.90 26.77 14.27
N LYS A 183 26.35 26.90 15.47
CA LYS A 183 26.64 26.04 16.63
C LYS A 183 26.45 24.55 16.33
N TYR A 184 25.39 24.22 15.55
CA TYR A 184 25.06 22.83 15.19
C TYR A 184 25.69 22.42 13.86
N SER A 185 25.77 23.32 12.87
CA SER A 185 26.32 23.05 11.53
C SER A 185 27.83 22.80 11.53
N SER A 186 28.62 23.51 12.39
CA SER A 186 30.08 23.49 12.33
C SER A 186 30.71 22.11 12.54
N LYS A 187 30.03 21.21 13.26
CA LYS A 187 30.50 19.87 13.62
C LYS A 187 30.36 18.84 12.48
N PHE A 188 29.66 19.17 11.43
CA PHE A 188 29.33 18.26 10.32
C PHE A 188 29.98 18.75 9.02
N LYS A 189 30.19 17.80 8.10
CA LYS A 189 30.71 18.10 6.76
C LYS A 189 29.58 18.35 5.80
N ASP A 190 29.87 19.00 4.68
CA ASP A 190 28.92 19.12 3.57
C ASP A 190 28.58 17.75 3.00
N GLY A 191 27.32 17.49 2.69
CA GLY A 191 26.83 16.21 2.19
C GLY A 191 26.60 15.13 3.26
N ASP A 192 26.99 15.33 4.53
CA ASP A 192 26.68 14.37 5.59
C ASP A 192 25.17 14.18 5.74
N ILE A 193 24.74 12.93 5.93
CA ILE A 193 23.34 12.63 6.28
C ILE A 193 23.19 12.74 7.80
N VAL A 194 22.18 13.49 8.21
CA VAL A 194 21.97 13.87 9.61
C VAL A 194 20.50 13.71 10.01
N GLU A 195 20.29 13.42 11.28
CA GLU A 195 18.98 13.49 11.91
C GLU A 195 18.82 14.87 12.54
N VAL A 196 17.73 15.56 12.19
CA VAL A 196 17.44 16.93 12.60
C VAL A 196 16.16 16.99 13.42
N GLU A 197 16.23 17.60 14.59
CA GLU A 197 15.07 17.93 15.41
C GLU A 197 14.62 19.37 15.07
N ILE A 198 13.30 19.55 14.85
CA ILE A 198 12.72 20.86 14.59
C ILE A 198 12.59 21.62 15.91
N GLU A 199 13.33 22.71 16.06
CA GLU A 199 13.22 23.61 17.23
C GLU A 199 12.14 24.66 17.03
N LYS A 200 12.01 25.18 15.80
CA LYS A 200 10.95 26.15 15.44
C LYS A 200 10.38 25.80 14.07
N TYR A 201 9.07 25.74 13.98
CA TYR A 201 8.39 25.56 12.69
C TYR A 201 8.38 26.87 11.89
N ALA A 202 8.29 26.74 10.56
CA ALA A 202 8.18 27.89 9.68
C ALA A 202 6.96 28.75 10.00
N THR A 203 7.09 30.05 9.74
CA THR A 203 6.01 31.04 9.82
C THR A 203 5.96 31.83 8.52
N LYS A 204 5.00 32.75 8.37
CA LYS A 204 4.95 33.66 7.18
C LYS A 204 6.27 34.40 6.93
N ASN A 205 7.06 34.66 7.97
CA ASN A 205 8.23 35.52 7.92
C ASN A 205 9.56 34.81 8.23
N SER A 206 9.53 33.52 8.55
CA SER A 206 10.74 32.76 8.90
C SER A 206 10.68 31.31 8.40
N LYS A 207 11.82 30.80 7.94
CA LYS A 207 11.99 29.36 7.66
C LYS A 207 11.98 28.56 8.95
N ALA A 208 11.76 27.24 8.84
CA ALA A 208 11.91 26.33 9.97
C ALA A 208 13.36 26.32 10.45
N GLU A 209 13.57 26.26 11.76
CA GLU A 209 14.89 26.14 12.40
C GLU A 209 15.01 24.79 13.10
N GLY A 210 16.16 24.16 12.99
CA GLY A 210 16.44 22.87 13.63
C GLY A 210 17.83 22.76 14.18
N LYS A 211 18.02 21.70 14.96
CA LYS A 211 19.34 21.28 15.43
C LYS A 211 19.66 19.87 14.94
N ILE A 212 20.89 19.65 14.53
CA ILE A 212 21.38 18.31 14.22
C ILE A 212 21.60 17.57 15.54
N ILE A 213 20.92 16.44 15.71
CA ILE A 213 21.05 15.59 16.91
C ILE A 213 21.99 14.42 16.71
N LYS A 214 22.08 13.91 15.47
CA LYS A 214 22.91 12.74 15.16
C LYS A 214 23.39 12.75 13.71
N LYS A 215 24.60 12.24 13.47
CA LYS A 215 25.08 11.85 12.13
C LYS A 215 24.60 10.45 11.83
N VAL A 216 23.99 10.26 10.66
CA VAL A 216 23.49 8.97 10.16
C VAL A 216 24.55 8.30 9.29
N SER A 217 25.09 9.04 8.31
CA SER A 217 26.09 8.55 7.38
C SER A 217 27.01 9.67 6.91
N SER A 218 28.15 9.30 6.35
CA SER A 218 29.13 10.22 5.78
C SER A 218 28.94 10.35 4.28
N ASN A 219 29.20 11.51 3.72
CA ASN A 219 29.18 11.76 2.28
C ASN A 219 30.18 10.92 1.46
N VAL A 220 31.15 10.28 2.11
CA VAL A 220 32.11 9.36 1.48
C VAL A 220 31.70 7.88 1.55
N ASP A 221 30.58 7.56 2.20
CA ASP A 221 30.05 6.20 2.27
C ASP A 221 29.37 5.85 0.95
N PRO A 222 29.78 4.78 0.23
CA PRO A 222 29.14 4.38 -1.02
C PRO A 222 27.64 4.11 -0.92
N LEU A 223 27.19 3.70 0.28
CA LEU A 223 25.76 3.45 0.56
C LEU A 223 25.08 4.62 1.28
N ASN A 224 25.69 5.82 1.23
CA ASN A 224 25.17 7.00 1.95
C ASN A 224 23.70 7.29 1.64
N GLU A 225 23.32 7.26 0.36
CA GLU A 225 21.95 7.53 -0.10
C GLU A 225 20.98 6.43 0.32
N VAL A 226 21.40 5.17 0.22
CA VAL A 226 20.58 4.01 0.64
C VAL A 226 20.30 4.08 2.15
N LYS A 227 21.35 4.34 2.95
CA LYS A 227 21.21 4.52 4.41
C LYS A 227 20.34 5.72 4.76
N ALA A 228 20.48 6.81 4.00
CA ALA A 228 19.66 8.00 4.17
C ALA A 228 18.18 7.70 3.96
N LEU A 229 17.83 7.03 2.85
CA LEU A 229 16.46 6.65 2.51
C LEU A 229 15.89 5.66 3.53
N TYR A 230 16.69 4.66 3.93
CA TYR A 230 16.33 3.65 4.92
C TYR A 230 15.91 4.29 6.27
N ARG A 231 16.71 5.22 6.75
CA ARG A 231 16.42 5.99 7.96
C ARG A 231 15.25 6.96 7.79
N ALA A 232 15.13 7.60 6.62
CA ALA A 232 14.05 8.55 6.35
C ALA A 232 12.66 7.88 6.37
N TYR A 233 12.57 6.63 5.94
CA TYR A 233 11.37 5.80 6.06
C TYR A 233 11.25 5.05 7.40
N MET A 234 12.20 5.25 8.33
CA MET A 234 12.24 4.60 9.66
C MET A 234 12.28 3.06 9.59
N LEU A 235 12.82 2.49 8.51
CA LEU A 235 12.87 1.04 8.32
C LEU A 235 13.76 0.36 9.35
N ASP A 236 14.81 1.03 9.83
CA ASP A 236 15.65 0.58 10.95
C ASP A 236 14.86 0.28 12.23
N LYS A 237 13.76 1.03 12.48
CA LYS A 237 12.87 0.78 13.62
C LYS A 237 11.90 -0.36 13.37
N MET A 238 11.72 -0.75 12.11
CA MET A 238 10.86 -1.86 11.71
C MET A 238 11.61 -3.19 11.57
N GLU A 239 12.95 -3.19 11.59
CA GLU A 239 13.76 -4.43 11.57
C GLU A 239 13.53 -5.28 12.81
N GLU A 240 13.43 -4.62 13.97
CA GLU A 240 13.21 -5.27 15.26
C GLU A 240 11.71 -5.30 15.58
N PHE A 241 11.32 -6.31 16.33
CA PHE A 241 9.97 -6.41 16.85
C PHE A 241 9.95 -5.94 18.32
N PRO A 242 8.79 -5.40 18.80
CA PRO A 242 8.66 -5.02 20.20
C PRO A 242 8.90 -6.23 21.13
N LYS A 243 9.49 -5.99 22.33
CA LYS A 243 9.78 -7.05 23.31
C LYS A 243 8.59 -7.96 23.62
N ALA A 244 7.38 -7.38 23.71
CA ALA A 244 6.16 -8.16 23.95
C ALA A 244 5.87 -9.16 22.82
N VAL A 245 6.26 -8.85 21.57
CA VAL A 245 6.16 -9.78 20.43
C VAL A 245 7.25 -10.84 20.54
N GLU A 246 8.48 -10.45 20.88
CA GLU A 246 9.58 -11.41 21.07
C GLU A 246 9.29 -12.42 22.19
N GLU A 247 8.72 -11.97 23.31
CA GLU A 247 8.27 -12.84 24.40
C GLU A 247 7.15 -13.80 23.98
N GLU A 248 6.20 -13.32 23.16
CA GLU A 248 5.09 -14.14 22.65
C GLU A 248 5.57 -15.23 21.69
N ILE A 249 6.47 -14.92 20.77
CA ILE A 249 6.96 -15.88 19.78
C ILE A 249 7.86 -16.96 20.36
N ILE A 250 8.45 -16.77 21.56
CA ILE A 250 9.24 -17.82 22.23
C ILE A 250 8.39 -19.07 22.42
N ASN A 251 7.11 -18.90 22.78
CA ASN A 251 6.18 -19.98 23.07
C ASN A 251 5.59 -20.64 21.82
N ILE A 252 5.79 -20.08 20.62
CA ILE A 252 5.33 -20.70 19.38
C ILE A 252 6.29 -21.84 19.03
N PRO A 253 5.78 -23.07 18.80
CA PRO A 253 6.62 -24.21 18.46
C PRO A 253 7.32 -24.03 17.10
N SER A 254 8.43 -24.73 16.90
CA SER A 254 9.16 -24.75 15.60
C SER A 254 8.64 -25.85 14.67
N GLU A 255 7.88 -26.80 15.18
CA GLU A 255 7.28 -27.92 14.47
C GLU A 255 5.78 -28.00 14.79
N VAL A 256 5.03 -28.61 13.88
CA VAL A 256 3.58 -28.84 14.05
C VAL A 256 3.33 -29.84 15.16
N LEU A 257 2.51 -29.49 16.13
CA LEU A 257 2.15 -30.36 17.24
C LEU A 257 1.13 -31.42 16.80
N GLU A 258 1.16 -32.60 17.41
CA GLU A 258 0.22 -33.67 17.08
C GLU A 258 -1.23 -33.26 17.35
N GLU A 259 -1.50 -32.54 18.44
CA GLU A 259 -2.83 -32.02 18.79
C GLU A 259 -3.39 -31.05 17.72
N ASP A 260 -2.53 -30.34 17.00
CA ASP A 260 -2.94 -29.42 15.93
C ASP A 260 -3.33 -30.17 14.66
N MET A 261 -2.93 -31.43 14.52
CA MET A 261 -3.23 -32.27 13.36
C MET A 261 -4.56 -33.01 13.47
N GLU A 262 -5.04 -33.33 14.68
CA GLU A 262 -6.19 -34.19 14.92
C GLU A 262 -7.49 -33.77 14.20
N LYS A 263 -7.70 -32.46 14.03
CA LYS A 263 -8.93 -31.91 13.40
C LYS A 263 -8.70 -31.44 11.96
N ARG A 264 -7.63 -31.89 11.33
CA ARG A 264 -7.25 -31.47 9.98
C ARG A 264 -7.19 -32.66 9.04
N VAL A 265 -7.47 -32.40 7.77
CA VAL A 265 -7.33 -33.43 6.73
C VAL A 265 -5.84 -33.67 6.51
N ASP A 266 -5.39 -34.92 6.63
CA ASP A 266 -4.01 -35.29 6.38
C ASP A 266 -3.75 -35.39 4.85
N ARG A 267 -2.87 -34.55 4.37
CA ARG A 267 -2.36 -34.51 2.98
C ARG A 267 -0.84 -34.69 2.94
N THR A 268 -0.25 -35.27 3.99
CA THR A 268 1.21 -35.49 4.05
C THR A 268 1.68 -36.63 3.14
N HIS A 269 0.76 -37.51 2.73
CA HIS A 269 1.07 -38.67 1.88
C HIS A 269 0.05 -38.79 0.73
N GLY A 270 0.49 -39.35 -0.40
CA GLY A 270 -0.35 -39.62 -1.55
C GLY A 270 -0.64 -38.41 -2.46
N TYR A 271 0.02 -37.29 -2.22
CA TYR A 271 -0.07 -36.06 -3.00
C TYR A 271 1.32 -35.55 -3.35
N ASN A 272 1.53 -35.18 -4.61
CA ASN A 272 2.69 -34.38 -5.03
C ASN A 272 2.35 -32.92 -4.80
N ILE A 273 2.86 -32.33 -3.72
CA ILE A 273 2.60 -30.94 -3.33
C ILE A 273 3.87 -30.12 -3.58
N PHE A 274 3.73 -29.01 -4.31
CA PHE A 274 4.86 -28.19 -4.73
C PHE A 274 4.67 -26.73 -4.31
N THR A 275 5.74 -26.08 -3.87
CA THR A 275 5.86 -24.61 -3.88
C THR A 275 6.67 -24.20 -5.10
N ILE A 276 6.28 -23.13 -5.79
CA ILE A 276 6.98 -22.60 -6.98
C ILE A 276 7.14 -21.09 -6.80
N ASP A 277 8.35 -20.65 -6.49
CA ASP A 277 8.68 -19.28 -6.11
C ASP A 277 9.99 -18.81 -6.74
N SER A 278 10.45 -17.59 -6.41
CA SER A 278 11.83 -17.19 -6.69
C SER A 278 12.81 -17.99 -5.83
N GLU A 279 14.02 -18.19 -6.31
CA GLU A 279 15.01 -19.05 -5.63
C GLU A 279 15.40 -18.55 -4.25
N ASP A 280 15.36 -17.24 -4.04
CA ASP A 280 15.69 -16.51 -2.80
C ASP A 280 14.50 -16.33 -1.84
N ALA A 281 13.27 -16.68 -2.24
CA ALA A 281 12.08 -16.59 -1.37
C ALA A 281 12.23 -17.48 -0.13
N LYS A 282 11.82 -16.98 1.04
CA LYS A 282 11.87 -17.70 2.31
C LYS A 282 10.50 -17.81 2.98
N ASP A 283 9.58 -16.96 2.63
CA ASP A 283 8.22 -16.84 3.12
C ASP A 283 7.24 -17.47 2.13
N LEU A 284 7.28 -18.81 2.05
CA LEU A 284 6.49 -19.61 1.11
C LEU A 284 5.04 -19.69 1.62
N ASP A 285 4.18 -18.83 1.08
CA ASP A 285 2.77 -18.72 1.47
C ASP A 285 1.90 -19.82 0.89
N ASP A 286 2.17 -20.28 -0.34
CA ASP A 286 1.31 -21.16 -1.12
C ASP A 286 2.02 -22.39 -1.67
N ALA A 287 1.26 -23.48 -1.74
CA ALA A 287 1.66 -24.71 -2.40
C ALA A 287 0.48 -25.27 -3.21
N VAL A 288 0.77 -26.04 -4.23
CA VAL A 288 -0.23 -26.55 -5.16
C VAL A 288 -0.05 -28.04 -5.44
N SER A 289 -1.15 -28.75 -5.70
CA SER A 289 -1.16 -30.08 -6.30
C SER A 289 -2.26 -30.18 -7.34
N LEU A 290 -2.08 -30.98 -8.37
CA LEU A 290 -3.06 -31.16 -9.46
C LEU A 290 -3.17 -32.62 -9.82
N LYS A 291 -4.43 -33.07 -9.97
CA LYS A 291 -4.75 -34.43 -10.40
C LYS A 291 -5.68 -34.37 -11.61
N ASP A 292 -5.34 -35.15 -12.65
CA ASP A 292 -6.28 -35.42 -13.74
C ASP A 292 -7.24 -36.52 -13.30
N ASN A 293 -8.55 -36.26 -13.33
CA ASN A 293 -9.57 -37.22 -12.93
C ASN A 293 -9.90 -38.25 -14.02
N GLY A 294 -9.38 -38.08 -15.26
CA GLY A 294 -9.62 -38.97 -16.39
C GLY A 294 -11.01 -38.78 -17.04
N ASP A 295 -11.86 -37.94 -16.49
CA ASP A 295 -13.22 -37.63 -16.99
C ASP A 295 -13.28 -36.28 -17.74
N GLY A 296 -12.13 -35.69 -18.03
CA GLY A 296 -11.99 -34.36 -18.64
C GLY A 296 -12.01 -33.22 -17.62
N THR A 297 -12.02 -33.55 -16.33
CA THR A 297 -11.89 -32.58 -15.24
C THR A 297 -10.57 -32.73 -14.50
N TYR A 298 -10.15 -31.65 -13.85
CA TYR A 298 -8.98 -31.60 -12.98
C TYR A 298 -9.39 -31.32 -11.54
N LEU A 299 -8.67 -31.91 -10.59
CA LEU A 299 -8.73 -31.52 -9.19
C LEU A 299 -7.48 -30.68 -8.86
N LEU A 300 -7.66 -29.36 -8.82
CA LEU A 300 -6.65 -28.43 -8.35
C LEU A 300 -6.81 -28.25 -6.84
N SER A 301 -5.78 -28.54 -6.08
CA SER A 301 -5.71 -28.25 -4.64
C SER A 301 -4.68 -27.18 -4.39
N VAL A 302 -5.11 -26.09 -3.74
CA VAL A 302 -4.27 -24.97 -3.32
C VAL A 302 -4.21 -24.95 -1.81
N TYR A 303 -2.99 -24.92 -1.27
CA TYR A 303 -2.71 -24.96 0.16
C TYR A 303 -2.03 -23.66 0.55
N ILE A 304 -2.65 -22.91 1.47
CA ILE A 304 -2.11 -21.65 1.97
C ILE A 304 -1.70 -21.81 3.43
N ALA A 305 -0.54 -21.32 3.79
CA ALA A 305 -0.03 -21.34 5.15
C ALA A 305 -1.07 -20.86 6.16
N ASP A 306 -1.44 -21.70 7.15
CA ASP A 306 -2.43 -21.31 8.18
C ASP A 306 -1.78 -20.45 9.26
N VAL A 307 -1.42 -19.23 8.88
CA VAL A 307 -0.84 -18.21 9.79
C VAL A 307 -1.81 -17.88 10.91
N SER A 308 -3.13 -17.97 10.67
CA SER A 308 -4.17 -17.67 11.64
C SER A 308 -4.17 -18.62 12.86
N HIS A 309 -3.59 -19.81 12.68
CA HIS A 309 -3.39 -20.75 13.77
C HIS A 309 -2.38 -20.23 14.81
N TYR A 310 -1.32 -19.58 14.37
CA TYR A 310 -0.22 -19.08 15.23
C TYR A 310 -0.43 -17.64 15.69
N VAL A 311 -0.98 -16.78 14.84
CA VAL A 311 -1.21 -15.36 15.11
C VAL A 311 -2.64 -15.16 15.61
N LYS A 312 -2.83 -15.25 16.93
CA LYS A 312 -4.17 -15.14 17.55
C LYS A 312 -4.63 -13.68 17.62
N PRO A 313 -5.94 -13.41 17.47
CA PRO A 313 -6.50 -12.06 17.56
C PRO A 313 -6.16 -11.37 18.90
N HIS A 314 -5.88 -10.07 18.85
CA HIS A 314 -5.65 -9.20 20.01
C HIS A 314 -4.38 -9.48 20.83
N THR A 315 -3.49 -10.35 20.38
CA THR A 315 -2.17 -10.57 20.98
C THR A 315 -1.19 -9.45 20.66
N ALA A 316 0.01 -9.44 21.23
CA ALA A 316 1.05 -8.46 20.88
C ALA A 316 1.48 -8.63 19.42
N LEU A 317 1.63 -9.88 18.97
CA LEU A 317 1.98 -10.25 17.61
C LEU A 317 0.92 -9.77 16.61
N ASP A 318 -0.37 -9.96 16.92
CA ASP A 318 -1.47 -9.49 16.07
C ASP A 318 -1.49 -7.96 15.94
N ARG A 319 -1.33 -7.24 17.05
CA ARG A 319 -1.28 -5.78 17.04
C ARG A 319 -0.14 -5.24 16.20
N GLU A 320 1.02 -5.89 16.26
CA GLU A 320 2.17 -5.51 15.44
C GLU A 320 1.94 -5.84 13.97
N ALA A 321 1.35 -7.00 13.66
CA ALA A 321 0.99 -7.36 12.29
C ALA A 321 0.00 -6.36 11.65
N ILE A 322 -1.01 -5.89 12.41
CA ILE A 322 -1.93 -4.82 11.97
C ILE A 322 -1.18 -3.51 11.69
N LEU A 323 -0.27 -3.13 12.58
CA LEU A 323 0.50 -1.88 12.45
C LEU A 323 1.38 -1.90 11.20
N ARG A 324 2.00 -3.03 10.89
CA ARG A 324 2.80 -3.22 9.66
C ARG A 324 1.90 -3.35 8.44
N GLY A 325 0.81 -4.11 8.54
CA GLY A 325 -0.22 -4.34 7.52
C GLY A 325 0.24 -5.16 6.32
N THR A 326 1.49 -5.01 5.90
CA THR A 326 2.14 -5.79 4.84
C THR A 326 3.65 -5.83 5.03
N SER A 327 4.31 -6.86 4.47
CA SER A 327 5.77 -6.85 4.31
C SER A 327 6.19 -5.82 3.26
N ILE A 328 7.43 -5.31 3.35
CA ILE A 328 8.01 -4.35 2.41
C ILE A 328 9.23 -5.00 1.76
N TYR A 329 9.25 -5.07 0.43
CA TYR A 329 10.31 -5.72 -0.35
C TYR A 329 11.19 -4.68 -1.02
N ILE A 330 12.38 -4.46 -0.48
CA ILE A 330 13.36 -3.56 -1.08
C ILE A 330 14.56 -4.36 -1.59
N PRO A 331 15.29 -3.89 -2.62
CA PRO A 331 16.45 -4.63 -3.12
C PRO A 331 17.40 -5.05 -2.00
N GLY A 332 17.71 -6.34 -1.91
CA GLY A 332 18.62 -6.92 -0.92
C GLY A 332 18.03 -7.15 0.48
N THR A 333 16.82 -6.71 0.78
CA THR A 333 16.26 -6.86 2.13
C THR A 333 14.72 -6.89 2.15
N VAL A 334 14.16 -7.61 3.11
CA VAL A 334 12.72 -7.65 3.39
C VAL A 334 12.46 -7.16 4.80
N ILE A 335 11.55 -6.20 4.94
CA ILE A 335 10.99 -5.79 6.22
C ILE A 335 9.69 -6.60 6.42
N PRO A 336 9.70 -7.68 7.20
CA PRO A 336 8.61 -8.61 7.24
C PRO A 336 7.45 -8.11 8.11
N MET A 337 6.21 -8.47 7.74
CA MET A 337 5.02 -8.25 8.56
C MET A 337 5.08 -9.06 9.85
N LEU A 338 5.58 -10.27 9.79
CA LEU A 338 5.69 -11.22 10.92
C LEU A 338 7.16 -11.55 11.22
N PRO A 339 7.51 -11.86 12.48
CA PRO A 339 8.86 -12.29 12.83
C PRO A 339 9.32 -13.50 12.01
N LYS A 340 10.62 -13.55 11.69
CA LYS A 340 11.23 -14.60 10.83
C LYS A 340 11.00 -16.02 11.36
N LYS A 341 10.82 -16.21 12.67
CA LYS A 341 10.45 -17.51 13.26
C LYS A 341 9.13 -18.04 12.69
N LEU A 342 8.19 -17.13 12.38
CA LEU A 342 6.94 -17.46 11.71
C LEU A 342 7.09 -17.42 10.20
N SER A 343 7.46 -16.25 9.65
CA SER A 343 7.44 -16.02 8.21
C SER A 343 8.35 -16.94 7.41
N ASN A 344 9.51 -17.31 7.92
CA ASN A 344 10.47 -18.19 7.25
C ASN A 344 10.50 -19.60 7.89
N GLY A 345 9.89 -19.76 9.08
CA GLY A 345 9.90 -20.97 9.91
C GLY A 345 8.60 -21.75 9.84
N ILE A 346 7.84 -21.74 10.95
CA ILE A 346 6.68 -22.62 11.13
C ILE A 346 5.53 -22.36 10.16
N CYS A 347 5.34 -21.11 9.69
CA CYS A 347 4.32 -20.78 8.71
C CYS A 347 4.77 -21.08 7.27
N SER A 348 6.06 -20.90 6.94
CA SER A 348 6.56 -21.13 5.58
C SER A 348 6.41 -22.59 5.17
N LEU A 349 5.84 -22.85 3.98
CA LEU A 349 5.58 -24.18 3.45
C LEU A 349 6.87 -24.82 2.91
N ASN A 350 7.82 -25.06 3.81
CA ASN A 350 9.14 -25.60 3.48
C ASN A 350 9.07 -27.08 3.07
N GLU A 351 9.97 -27.51 2.16
CA GLU A 351 10.08 -28.88 1.66
C GLU A 351 10.35 -29.90 2.77
N GLY A 352 9.67 -31.04 2.74
CA GLY A 352 9.94 -32.20 3.57
C GLY A 352 9.54 -32.09 5.04
N VAL A 353 8.81 -31.04 5.44
CA VAL A 353 8.34 -30.84 6.82
C VAL A 353 6.83 -30.65 6.86
N LYS A 354 6.20 -31.14 7.94
CA LYS A 354 4.77 -30.94 8.15
C LYS A 354 4.45 -29.47 8.38
N ARG A 355 3.39 -28.96 7.73
CA ARG A 355 2.89 -27.60 7.88
C ARG A 355 1.36 -27.56 7.94
N LEU A 356 0.82 -26.64 8.73
CA LEU A 356 -0.61 -26.37 8.79
C LEU A 356 -1.01 -25.47 7.62
N SER A 357 -2.10 -25.80 6.96
CA SER A 357 -2.64 -25.01 5.85
C SER A 357 -4.16 -24.87 5.92
N LEU A 358 -4.66 -23.79 5.30
CA LEU A 358 -6.02 -23.72 4.79
C LEU A 358 -5.97 -24.15 3.33
N ALA A 359 -6.74 -25.17 2.99
CA ALA A 359 -6.75 -25.77 1.66
C ALA A 359 -8.04 -25.45 0.92
N VAL A 360 -7.91 -25.29 -0.39
CA VAL A 360 -9.06 -25.15 -1.32
C VAL A 360 -8.90 -26.20 -2.43
N ASP A 361 -9.79 -27.19 -2.40
CA ASP A 361 -9.94 -28.14 -3.49
C ASP A 361 -10.93 -27.59 -4.51
N MET A 362 -10.57 -27.61 -5.79
CA MET A 362 -11.41 -27.13 -6.90
C MET A 362 -11.46 -28.17 -8.00
N LYS A 363 -12.67 -28.66 -8.31
CA LYS A 363 -12.91 -29.50 -9.50
C LYS A 363 -13.16 -28.57 -10.67
N ILE A 364 -12.29 -28.61 -11.68
CA ILE A 364 -12.26 -27.67 -12.80
C ILE A 364 -12.49 -28.42 -14.11
N ASP A 365 -13.38 -27.93 -14.96
CA ASP A 365 -13.57 -28.44 -16.31
C ASP A 365 -12.36 -28.14 -17.19
N GLY A 366 -11.77 -29.16 -17.76
CA GLY A 366 -10.49 -29.05 -18.50
C GLY A 366 -10.59 -28.35 -19.86
N LYS A 367 -11.80 -28.03 -20.35
CA LYS A 367 -12.01 -27.32 -21.61
C LYS A 367 -12.40 -25.87 -21.39
N SER A 368 -13.36 -25.63 -20.49
CA SER A 368 -13.89 -24.29 -20.23
C SER A 368 -13.11 -23.52 -19.14
N GLY A 369 -12.42 -24.22 -18.25
CA GLY A 369 -11.80 -23.64 -17.06
C GLY A 369 -12.82 -23.23 -15.97
N GLU A 370 -14.09 -23.72 -16.07
CA GLU A 370 -15.09 -23.44 -15.06
C GLU A 370 -14.85 -24.30 -13.81
N VAL A 371 -14.98 -23.68 -12.64
CA VAL A 371 -14.96 -24.38 -11.35
C VAL A 371 -16.34 -24.99 -11.13
N ILE A 372 -16.41 -26.33 -11.17
CA ILE A 372 -17.66 -27.10 -11.03
C ILE A 372 -18.03 -27.19 -9.55
N GLU A 373 -17.04 -27.48 -8.72
CA GLU A 373 -17.21 -27.69 -7.29
C GLU A 373 -15.96 -27.21 -6.55
N SER A 374 -16.14 -26.70 -5.32
CA SER A 374 -15.03 -26.30 -4.47
C SER A 374 -15.28 -26.66 -3.02
N ASN A 375 -14.20 -26.95 -2.28
CA ASN A 375 -14.24 -27.21 -0.86
C ASN A 375 -13.10 -26.49 -0.14
N ILE A 376 -13.40 -25.84 1.00
CA ILE A 376 -12.43 -25.14 1.83
C ILE A 376 -12.33 -25.86 3.16
N PHE A 377 -11.12 -26.26 3.56
CA PHE A 377 -10.88 -27.05 4.78
C PHE A 377 -9.50 -26.79 5.36
N LYS A 378 -9.33 -27.21 6.62
CA LYS A 378 -8.01 -27.19 7.29
C LYS A 378 -7.27 -28.48 6.96
N ALA A 379 -6.00 -28.36 6.58
CA ALA A 379 -5.16 -29.50 6.26
C ALA A 379 -3.80 -29.48 6.99
N VAL A 380 -3.20 -30.65 7.11
CA VAL A 380 -1.76 -30.80 7.34
C VAL A 380 -1.14 -31.30 6.05
N ILE A 381 -0.10 -30.62 5.60
CA ILE A 381 0.60 -30.94 4.36
C ILE A 381 2.08 -31.18 4.61
N MET A 382 2.71 -31.86 3.65
CA MET A 382 4.16 -31.93 3.54
C MET A 382 4.52 -31.66 2.08
N VAL A 383 5.27 -30.57 1.84
CA VAL A 383 5.70 -30.19 0.49
C VAL A 383 6.70 -31.22 -0.04
N THR A 384 6.38 -31.81 -1.16
CA THR A 384 7.20 -32.84 -1.83
C THR A 384 8.47 -32.24 -2.42
N LYS A 385 8.33 -31.07 -3.07
CA LYS A 385 9.46 -30.39 -3.68
C LYS A 385 9.24 -28.88 -3.70
N ARG A 386 10.24 -28.13 -3.22
CA ARG A 386 10.35 -26.70 -3.47
C ARG A 386 10.93 -26.46 -4.85
N MET A 387 10.23 -25.70 -5.67
CA MET A 387 10.63 -25.40 -7.04
C MET A 387 10.89 -23.91 -7.24
N SER A 388 11.72 -23.57 -8.24
CA SER A 388 11.93 -22.18 -8.66
C SER A 388 11.33 -21.93 -10.03
N TYR A 389 10.83 -20.71 -10.28
CA TYR A 389 10.29 -20.31 -11.59
C TYR A 389 11.26 -20.57 -12.73
N GLU A 390 12.56 -20.28 -12.53
CA GLU A 390 13.58 -20.48 -13.56
C GLU A 390 13.75 -21.95 -13.94
N LYS A 391 13.77 -22.87 -12.96
CA LYS A 391 13.92 -24.30 -13.21
C LYS A 391 12.66 -24.91 -13.81
N VAL A 392 11.47 -24.51 -13.32
CA VAL A 392 10.19 -24.90 -13.91
C VAL A 392 10.13 -24.46 -15.38
N TYR A 393 10.52 -23.22 -15.69
CA TYR A 393 10.56 -22.72 -17.07
C TYR A 393 11.52 -23.53 -17.98
N LYS A 394 12.64 -24.01 -17.46
CA LYS A 394 13.53 -24.90 -18.20
C LYS A 394 12.85 -26.23 -18.54
N VAL A 395 12.10 -26.82 -17.62
CA VAL A 395 11.33 -28.04 -17.86
C VAL A 395 10.28 -27.81 -18.95
N LEU A 396 9.52 -26.71 -18.89
CA LEU A 396 8.50 -26.36 -19.88
C LEU A 396 9.07 -26.17 -21.29
N ASN A 397 10.31 -25.69 -21.40
CA ASN A 397 11.02 -25.53 -22.69
C ASN A 397 11.80 -26.76 -23.15
N GLY A 398 11.55 -27.93 -22.57
CA GLY A 398 12.18 -29.17 -22.97
C GLY A 398 13.64 -29.36 -22.53
N LYS A 399 14.20 -28.45 -21.73
CA LYS A 399 15.57 -28.50 -21.19
C LYS A 399 15.63 -29.31 -19.89
N LYS A 400 14.96 -30.46 -19.85
CA LYS A 400 14.82 -31.30 -18.65
C LYS A 400 16.17 -31.77 -18.12
N ASP A 401 17.13 -32.04 -19.02
CA ASP A 401 18.46 -32.53 -18.64
C ASP A 401 19.30 -31.51 -17.86
N GLU A 402 18.98 -30.22 -17.97
CA GLU A 402 19.62 -29.16 -17.18
C GLU A 402 19.10 -29.11 -15.73
N VAL A 403 17.96 -29.77 -15.42
CA VAL A 403 17.28 -29.73 -14.13
C VAL A 403 16.90 -31.12 -13.66
N LYS A 404 17.93 -31.97 -13.44
CA LYS A 404 17.76 -33.39 -13.11
C LYS A 404 16.92 -33.67 -11.88
N ASP A 405 16.96 -32.78 -10.90
CA ASP A 405 16.19 -32.85 -9.65
C ASP A 405 14.68 -32.62 -9.86
N TYR A 406 14.24 -32.12 -11.03
CA TYR A 406 12.82 -31.94 -11.38
C TYR A 406 12.30 -33.03 -12.36
N LEU A 407 13.15 -33.89 -12.88
CA LEU A 407 12.75 -34.98 -13.80
C LEU A 407 11.62 -35.85 -13.24
N PRO A 408 11.62 -36.27 -11.95
CA PRO A 408 10.54 -37.07 -11.39
C PRO A 408 9.16 -36.38 -11.41
N TYR A 409 9.14 -35.06 -11.50
CA TYR A 409 7.94 -34.21 -11.42
C TYR A 409 7.59 -33.52 -12.74
N ALA A 410 8.27 -33.92 -13.84
CA ALA A 410 8.07 -33.25 -15.12
C ALA A 410 6.63 -33.37 -15.67
N GLU A 411 5.97 -34.49 -15.39
CA GLU A 411 4.57 -34.71 -15.79
C GLU A 411 3.62 -33.79 -15.00
N ASP A 412 3.84 -33.62 -13.70
CA ASP A 412 3.06 -32.67 -12.87
C ASP A 412 3.22 -31.24 -13.38
N ILE A 413 4.46 -30.81 -13.73
CA ILE A 413 4.74 -29.47 -14.26
C ILE A 413 4.02 -29.23 -15.59
N LEU A 414 4.04 -30.21 -16.49
CA LEU A 414 3.33 -30.13 -17.78
C LEU A 414 1.79 -30.10 -17.58
N LEU A 415 1.30 -30.80 -16.57
CA LEU A 415 -0.11 -30.79 -16.22
C LEU A 415 -0.52 -29.42 -15.68
N PHE A 416 0.30 -28.80 -14.83
CA PHE A 416 0.10 -27.43 -14.37
C PHE A 416 0.02 -26.44 -15.53
N GLU A 417 0.96 -26.55 -16.50
CA GLU A 417 0.96 -25.70 -17.69
C GLU A 417 -0.35 -25.84 -18.48
N LYS A 418 -0.81 -27.09 -18.68
CA LYS A 418 -2.03 -27.37 -19.43
C LYS A 418 -3.25 -26.69 -18.78
N LEU A 419 -3.46 -26.86 -17.49
CA LEU A 419 -4.58 -26.23 -16.79
C LEU A 419 -4.45 -24.70 -16.75
N ALA A 420 -3.27 -24.17 -16.48
CA ALA A 420 -3.03 -22.73 -16.44
C ALA A 420 -3.34 -22.06 -17.78
N LYS A 421 -3.02 -22.70 -18.91
CA LYS A 421 -3.39 -22.20 -20.26
C LYS A 421 -4.92 -22.11 -20.44
N VAL A 422 -5.66 -23.08 -19.92
CA VAL A 422 -7.14 -23.05 -19.97
C VAL A 422 -7.71 -21.92 -19.14
N LEU A 423 -7.22 -21.76 -17.90
CA LEU A 423 -7.65 -20.69 -16.99
C LEU A 423 -7.31 -19.31 -17.55
N TYR A 424 -6.10 -19.13 -18.07
CA TYR A 424 -5.67 -17.89 -18.71
C TYR A 424 -6.55 -17.54 -19.93
N ALA A 425 -6.83 -18.53 -20.80
CA ALA A 425 -7.69 -18.33 -21.99
C ALA A 425 -9.12 -17.93 -21.59
N LYS A 426 -9.68 -18.55 -20.55
CA LYS A 426 -10.99 -18.19 -19.98
C LYS A 426 -10.97 -16.73 -19.51
N ARG A 427 -10.01 -16.36 -18.68
CA ARG A 427 -9.89 -15.02 -18.09
C ARG A 427 -9.69 -13.93 -19.17
N LYS A 428 -8.90 -14.21 -20.21
CA LYS A 428 -8.77 -13.33 -21.38
C LYS A 428 -10.11 -13.15 -22.10
N LYS A 429 -10.85 -14.23 -22.32
CA LYS A 429 -12.17 -14.16 -22.94
C LYS A 429 -13.17 -13.34 -22.12
N GLU A 430 -13.08 -13.39 -20.80
CA GLU A 430 -13.90 -12.60 -19.86
C GLU A 430 -13.51 -11.11 -19.84
N GLY A 431 -12.33 -10.77 -20.34
CA GLY A 431 -11.89 -9.38 -20.53
C GLY A 431 -10.94 -8.84 -19.47
N THR A 432 -10.15 -9.72 -18.85
CA THR A 432 -9.03 -9.26 -18.01
C THR A 432 -8.09 -8.41 -18.83
N ILE A 433 -7.68 -7.27 -18.27
CA ILE A 433 -6.69 -6.39 -18.89
C ILE A 433 -5.30 -6.86 -18.48
N ASP A 434 -4.51 -7.30 -19.44
CA ASP A 434 -3.13 -7.77 -19.24
C ASP A 434 -2.17 -6.67 -19.71
N PHE A 435 -1.62 -5.93 -18.74
CA PHE A 435 -0.69 -4.84 -19.02
C PHE A 435 0.72 -5.40 -19.20
N ASP A 436 1.33 -5.13 -20.36
CA ASP A 436 2.74 -5.46 -20.62
C ASP A 436 3.65 -4.38 -20.02
N VAL A 437 3.68 -4.32 -18.68
CA VAL A 437 4.56 -3.40 -17.93
C VAL A 437 5.71 -4.21 -17.34
N LYS A 438 6.91 -3.94 -17.83
CA LYS A 438 8.12 -4.63 -17.34
C LYS A 438 8.49 -4.10 -15.96
N GLU A 439 8.54 -5.00 -14.98
CA GLU A 439 9.10 -4.69 -13.67
C GLU A 439 10.62 -4.62 -13.75
N THR A 440 11.24 -3.92 -12.82
CA THR A 440 12.70 -3.80 -12.76
C THR A 440 13.27 -4.79 -11.75
N LYS A 441 14.27 -5.56 -12.17
CA LYS A 441 15.10 -6.37 -11.27
C LYS A 441 16.41 -5.63 -10.99
N ILE A 442 16.67 -5.33 -9.73
CA ILE A 442 17.96 -4.80 -9.25
C ILE A 442 18.78 -5.97 -8.76
N VAL A 443 19.97 -6.15 -9.34
CA VAL A 443 20.95 -7.16 -8.91
C VAL A 443 22.00 -6.46 -8.06
N LEU A 444 22.19 -6.94 -6.84
CA LEU A 444 23.19 -6.42 -5.90
C LEU A 444 24.35 -7.41 -5.75
N ASN A 445 25.54 -6.90 -5.56
CA ASN A 445 26.72 -7.69 -5.18
C ASN A 445 26.73 -7.97 -3.66
N ASN A 446 27.74 -8.70 -3.18
CA ASN A 446 27.89 -9.06 -1.77
C ASN A 446 28.07 -7.85 -0.81
N GLU A 447 28.38 -6.67 -1.35
CA GLU A 447 28.55 -5.41 -0.60
C GLU A 447 27.27 -4.54 -0.65
N ASN A 448 26.15 -5.09 -1.17
CA ASN A 448 24.89 -4.40 -1.42
C ASN A 448 24.98 -3.21 -2.39
N MET A 449 26.03 -3.19 -3.24
CA MET A 449 26.14 -2.24 -4.34
C MET A 449 25.42 -2.78 -5.56
N VAL A 450 24.78 -1.89 -6.34
CA VAL A 450 24.10 -2.29 -7.57
C VAL A 450 25.10 -2.73 -8.63
N GLU A 451 24.95 -3.94 -9.13
CA GLU A 451 25.76 -4.54 -10.18
C GLU A 451 25.06 -4.44 -11.54
N GLU A 452 23.75 -4.73 -11.57
CA GLU A 452 22.96 -4.73 -12.80
C GLU A 452 21.53 -4.23 -12.55
N VAL A 453 20.99 -3.51 -13.53
CA VAL A 453 19.58 -3.13 -13.61
C VAL A 453 19.02 -3.67 -14.91
N LYS A 454 18.04 -4.56 -14.82
CA LYS A 454 17.42 -5.21 -15.98
C LYS A 454 15.92 -5.43 -15.79
N PRO A 455 15.16 -5.63 -16.89
CA PRO A 455 13.78 -6.05 -16.79
C PRO A 455 13.67 -7.39 -16.05
N TYR A 456 12.65 -7.52 -15.19
CA TYR A 456 12.28 -8.82 -14.64
C TYR A 456 11.54 -9.63 -15.71
N GLU A 457 12.04 -10.80 -16.03
CA GLU A 457 11.42 -11.68 -17.03
C GLU A 457 10.31 -12.51 -16.38
N ILE A 458 9.07 -12.15 -16.66
CA ILE A 458 7.90 -12.96 -16.29
C ILE A 458 7.78 -14.09 -17.30
N THR A 459 7.98 -15.32 -16.85
CA THR A 459 7.88 -16.52 -17.67
C THR A 459 6.51 -17.19 -17.50
N PHE A 460 6.20 -18.20 -18.34
CA PHE A 460 4.96 -18.93 -18.15
C PHE A 460 4.92 -19.72 -16.82
N ALA A 461 6.08 -20.03 -16.23
CA ALA A 461 6.14 -20.61 -14.88
C ALA A 461 5.52 -19.69 -13.81
N ASN A 462 5.73 -18.37 -13.90
CA ASN A 462 5.07 -17.40 -13.04
C ASN A 462 3.55 -17.38 -13.29
N LYS A 463 3.13 -17.46 -14.57
CA LYS A 463 1.71 -17.46 -14.95
C LYS A 463 0.95 -18.68 -14.40
N ILE A 464 1.59 -19.83 -14.27
CA ILE A 464 0.96 -21.04 -13.67
C ILE A 464 0.47 -20.71 -12.25
N ILE A 465 1.34 -20.20 -11.39
CA ILE A 465 0.99 -19.89 -10.01
C ILE A 465 0.02 -18.70 -9.94
N GLU A 466 0.23 -17.67 -10.76
CA GLU A 466 -0.71 -16.54 -10.87
C GLU A 466 -2.13 -17.01 -11.15
N GLU A 467 -2.35 -17.86 -12.17
CA GLU A 467 -3.69 -18.35 -12.54
C GLU A 467 -4.32 -19.21 -11.42
N PHE A 468 -3.53 -20.05 -10.76
CA PHE A 468 -4.02 -20.86 -9.66
C PHE A 468 -4.40 -20.02 -8.43
N MET A 469 -3.61 -18.99 -8.12
CA MET A 469 -3.94 -18.05 -7.03
C MET A 469 -5.15 -17.17 -7.38
N LEU A 470 -5.26 -16.71 -8.61
CA LEU A 470 -6.41 -15.91 -9.07
C LEU A 470 -7.71 -16.68 -8.95
N VAL A 471 -7.79 -17.91 -9.50
CA VAL A 471 -9.00 -18.72 -9.41
C VAL A 471 -9.37 -19.06 -7.95
N THR A 472 -8.37 -19.33 -7.11
CA THR A 472 -8.58 -19.59 -5.68
C THR A 472 -9.15 -18.37 -4.97
N ASN A 473 -8.58 -17.20 -5.18
CA ASN A 473 -9.04 -15.93 -4.61
C ASN A 473 -10.48 -15.61 -5.03
N MET A 474 -10.85 -15.89 -6.31
CA MET A 474 -12.21 -15.71 -6.82
C MET A 474 -13.21 -16.66 -6.14
N VAL A 475 -12.86 -17.94 -6.05
CA VAL A 475 -13.72 -18.98 -5.44
C VAL A 475 -13.97 -18.68 -3.95
N VAL A 476 -12.92 -18.31 -3.22
CA VAL A 476 -13.06 -17.94 -1.81
C VAL A 476 -13.93 -16.69 -1.65
N ALA A 477 -13.70 -15.65 -2.45
CA ALA A 477 -14.47 -14.42 -2.39
C ALA A 477 -15.95 -14.64 -2.71
N GLU A 478 -16.26 -15.41 -3.76
CA GLU A 478 -17.62 -15.74 -4.16
C GLU A 478 -18.35 -16.50 -3.06
N ARG A 479 -17.71 -17.52 -2.47
CA ARG A 479 -18.32 -18.33 -1.39
C ARG A 479 -18.73 -17.48 -0.20
N PHE A 480 -17.85 -16.61 0.31
CA PHE A 480 -18.14 -15.79 1.48
C PHE A 480 -19.11 -14.65 1.17
N TYR A 481 -19.12 -14.14 -0.06
CA TYR A 481 -20.13 -13.20 -0.52
C TYR A 481 -21.52 -13.85 -0.54
N MET A 482 -21.67 -15.07 -1.10
CA MET A 482 -22.94 -15.78 -1.14
C MET A 482 -23.46 -16.17 0.25
N LEU A 483 -22.57 -16.46 1.18
CA LEU A 483 -22.91 -16.74 2.58
C LEU A 483 -23.24 -15.47 3.37
N GLN A 484 -23.06 -14.29 2.81
CA GLN A 484 -23.24 -12.98 3.47
C GLN A 484 -22.43 -12.83 4.78
N ILE A 485 -21.30 -13.47 4.85
CA ILE A 485 -20.38 -13.39 6.00
C ILE A 485 -19.48 -12.16 5.82
N PRO A 486 -19.30 -11.31 6.86
CA PRO A 486 -18.40 -10.15 6.78
C PRO A 486 -16.99 -10.57 6.37
N PHE A 487 -16.46 -9.91 5.33
CA PHE A 487 -15.22 -10.29 4.68
C PHE A 487 -14.43 -9.06 4.21
N ILE A 488 -13.17 -9.24 3.83
CA ILE A 488 -12.38 -8.21 3.15
C ILE A 488 -12.20 -8.63 1.70
N TYR A 489 -12.66 -7.76 0.79
CA TYR A 489 -12.53 -7.92 -0.64
C TYR A 489 -11.38 -7.06 -1.18
N ARG A 490 -10.80 -7.47 -2.29
CA ARG A 490 -9.90 -6.64 -3.10
C ARG A 490 -10.71 -6.09 -4.25
N ILE A 491 -11.01 -4.81 -4.21
CA ILE A 491 -11.86 -4.14 -5.17
C ILE A 491 -11.06 -3.24 -6.11
N HIS A 492 -11.56 -3.10 -7.33
CA HIS A 492 -11.05 -2.16 -8.30
C HIS A 492 -12.23 -1.47 -8.98
N GLU A 493 -12.42 -0.21 -8.64
CA GLU A 493 -13.54 0.59 -9.11
C GLU A 493 -13.47 0.87 -10.61
N LEU A 494 -14.60 1.25 -11.20
CA LEU A 494 -14.64 1.74 -12.56
C LEU A 494 -13.77 3.01 -12.72
N PRO A 495 -13.08 3.16 -13.85
CA PRO A 495 -12.31 4.37 -14.14
C PRO A 495 -13.22 5.59 -14.32
N ASP A 496 -12.69 6.78 -14.02
CA ASP A 496 -13.42 8.03 -14.15
C ASP A 496 -13.61 8.40 -15.62
N GLU A 497 -14.79 8.92 -15.99
CA GLU A 497 -15.12 9.30 -17.37
C GLU A 497 -14.14 10.31 -17.97
N GLU A 498 -13.71 11.30 -17.17
CA GLU A 498 -12.76 12.32 -17.57
C GLU A 498 -11.40 11.72 -17.95
N LYS A 499 -10.88 10.81 -17.13
CA LYS A 499 -9.63 10.10 -17.42
C LYS A 499 -9.73 9.22 -18.67
N LEU A 500 -10.91 8.60 -18.91
CA LEU A 500 -11.15 7.82 -20.12
C LEU A 500 -11.26 8.70 -21.37
N ARG A 501 -11.74 9.95 -21.27
CA ARG A 501 -11.73 10.89 -22.37
C ARG A 501 -10.30 11.28 -22.74
N GLY A 502 -9.45 11.61 -21.73
CA GLY A 502 -8.03 11.87 -21.96
C GLY A 502 -7.30 10.66 -22.57
N LEU A 503 -7.63 9.43 -22.12
CA LEU A 503 -7.10 8.21 -22.74
C LEU A 503 -7.54 8.08 -24.21
N ASN A 504 -8.78 8.46 -24.56
CA ASN A 504 -9.26 8.41 -25.94
C ASN A 504 -8.49 9.33 -26.88
N GLU A 505 -8.00 10.46 -26.40
CA GLU A 505 -7.15 11.37 -27.21
C GLU A 505 -5.85 10.67 -27.61
N ILE A 506 -5.23 9.96 -26.64
CA ILE A 506 -4.03 9.16 -26.91
C ILE A 506 -4.35 7.98 -27.86
N LEU A 507 -5.44 7.25 -27.62
CA LEU A 507 -5.85 6.13 -28.45
C LEU A 507 -6.14 6.53 -29.91
N ASN A 508 -6.71 7.72 -30.13
CA ASN A 508 -6.99 8.25 -31.46
C ASN A 508 -5.72 8.42 -32.30
N MET A 509 -4.56 8.73 -31.69
CA MET A 509 -3.27 8.80 -32.40
C MET A 509 -2.85 7.46 -33.00
N TYR A 510 -3.30 6.36 -32.39
CA TYR A 510 -3.06 4.98 -32.85
C TYR A 510 -4.25 4.38 -33.62
N GLY A 511 -5.22 5.21 -34.03
CA GLY A 511 -6.42 4.75 -34.75
C GLY A 511 -7.37 3.89 -33.91
N LYS A 512 -7.28 3.95 -32.57
CA LYS A 512 -8.10 3.19 -31.65
C LYS A 512 -9.03 4.12 -30.86
N ARG A 513 -10.14 3.57 -30.35
CA ARG A 513 -11.12 4.38 -29.60
C ARG A 513 -11.97 3.56 -28.64
N ILE A 514 -12.22 4.07 -27.45
CA ILE A 514 -13.26 3.61 -26.54
C ILE A 514 -14.60 4.18 -27.03
N LYS A 515 -15.50 3.32 -27.53
CA LYS A 515 -16.78 3.73 -28.15
C LYS A 515 -17.73 4.40 -27.16
N ASN A 516 -17.78 3.93 -25.92
CA ASN A 516 -18.68 4.45 -24.88
C ASN A 516 -17.95 4.57 -23.54
N VAL A 517 -17.48 5.77 -23.22
CA VAL A 517 -16.76 6.06 -21.97
C VAL A 517 -17.65 5.97 -20.72
N LYS A 518 -18.99 6.12 -20.86
CA LYS A 518 -19.94 6.03 -19.73
C LYS A 518 -20.27 4.59 -19.31
N LYS A 519 -20.09 3.63 -20.22
CA LYS A 519 -20.34 2.22 -19.99
C LYS A 519 -19.17 1.37 -20.49
N VAL A 520 -18.00 1.63 -19.93
CA VAL A 520 -16.80 0.89 -20.27
C VAL A 520 -16.75 -0.42 -19.48
N HIS A 521 -16.47 -1.50 -20.18
CA HIS A 521 -16.13 -2.79 -19.60
C HIS A 521 -14.64 -3.04 -19.77
N SER A 522 -14.01 -3.75 -18.84
CA SER A 522 -12.61 -4.13 -18.92
C SER A 522 -12.24 -4.80 -20.24
N LYS A 523 -13.16 -5.63 -20.79
CA LYS A 523 -13.00 -6.27 -22.09
C LYS A 523 -12.78 -5.28 -23.22
N ASN A 524 -13.44 -4.11 -23.20
CA ASN A 524 -13.24 -3.10 -24.26
C ASN A 524 -11.81 -2.58 -24.26
N LEU A 525 -11.22 -2.42 -23.08
CA LEU A 525 -9.82 -1.98 -22.93
C LEU A 525 -8.85 -3.11 -23.27
N SER A 526 -9.13 -4.33 -22.87
CA SER A 526 -8.35 -5.51 -23.23
C SER A 526 -8.31 -5.73 -24.75
N ASP A 527 -9.47 -5.69 -25.44
CA ASP A 527 -9.55 -5.83 -26.90
C ASP A 527 -8.77 -4.73 -27.64
N ILE A 528 -8.76 -3.51 -27.12
CA ILE A 528 -7.95 -2.41 -27.68
C ILE A 528 -6.46 -2.72 -27.57
N LEU A 529 -5.96 -3.13 -26.36
CA LEU A 529 -4.56 -3.49 -26.19
C LEU A 529 -4.13 -4.67 -27.05
N ASP A 530 -4.97 -5.70 -27.18
CA ASP A 530 -4.68 -6.89 -27.97
C ASP A 530 -4.70 -6.58 -29.48
N SER A 531 -5.36 -5.50 -29.90
CA SER A 531 -5.38 -5.05 -31.30
C SER A 531 -4.17 -4.24 -31.72
N ILE A 532 -3.26 -3.90 -30.82
CA ILE A 532 -2.02 -3.17 -31.10
C ILE A 532 -0.90 -4.19 -31.26
N THR A 533 -0.31 -4.24 -32.45
CA THR A 533 0.73 -5.23 -32.83
C THR A 533 2.15 -4.71 -32.62
N ASP A 534 2.36 -3.39 -32.71
CA ASP A 534 3.67 -2.80 -32.41
C ASP A 534 3.90 -2.74 -30.90
N GLU A 535 5.00 -3.33 -30.45
CA GLU A 535 5.30 -3.43 -29.01
C GLU A 535 5.57 -2.08 -28.34
N LYS A 536 6.14 -1.11 -29.09
CA LYS A 536 6.40 0.23 -28.54
C LYS A 536 5.10 1.00 -28.35
N GLU A 537 4.22 0.96 -29.37
CA GLU A 537 2.89 1.58 -29.28
C GLU A 537 2.06 0.92 -28.16
N LYS A 538 2.06 -0.41 -28.10
CA LYS A 538 1.37 -1.16 -27.05
C LYS A 538 1.84 -0.76 -25.65
N ARG A 539 3.13 -0.54 -25.48
CA ARG A 539 3.73 -0.10 -24.22
C ARG A 539 3.25 1.30 -23.82
N VAL A 540 3.29 2.28 -24.72
CA VAL A 540 2.80 3.64 -24.48
C VAL A 540 1.31 3.63 -24.11
N VAL A 541 0.51 2.89 -24.87
CA VAL A 541 -0.93 2.77 -24.60
C VAL A 541 -1.19 2.06 -23.27
N SER A 542 -0.43 0.99 -22.93
CA SER A 542 -0.55 0.29 -21.65
C SER A 542 -0.27 1.23 -20.47
N HIS A 543 0.80 2.02 -20.53
CA HIS A 543 1.12 3.01 -19.50
C HIS A 543 0.02 4.08 -19.34
N SER A 544 -0.47 4.61 -20.46
CA SER A 544 -1.52 5.64 -20.45
C SER A 544 -2.84 5.09 -19.94
N MET A 545 -3.18 3.86 -20.33
CA MET A 545 -4.36 3.15 -19.85
C MET A 545 -4.28 2.87 -18.34
N LEU A 546 -3.14 2.37 -17.86
CA LEU A 546 -2.93 2.09 -16.43
C LEU A 546 -3.08 3.36 -15.57
N ARG A 547 -2.56 4.51 -16.05
CA ARG A 547 -2.72 5.82 -15.40
C ARG A 547 -4.17 6.32 -15.36
N SER A 548 -4.99 5.87 -16.30
CA SER A 548 -6.41 6.23 -16.39
C SER A 548 -7.28 5.42 -15.46
N LEU A 549 -6.81 4.27 -14.99
CA LEU A 549 -7.52 3.43 -14.02
C LEU A 549 -7.36 3.96 -12.59
N LYS A 550 -8.31 3.56 -11.73
CA LYS A 550 -8.17 3.75 -10.29
C LYS A 550 -7.19 2.74 -9.70
N LEU A 551 -6.73 2.99 -8.50
CA LEU A 551 -5.96 1.99 -7.75
C LEU A 551 -6.90 0.97 -7.11
N ALA A 552 -6.55 -0.30 -7.16
CA ALA A 552 -7.21 -1.33 -6.39
C ALA A 552 -6.98 -1.09 -4.89
N ARG A 553 -7.99 -1.40 -4.05
CA ARG A 553 -7.95 -1.24 -2.60
C ARG A 553 -8.70 -2.36 -1.88
N TYR A 554 -8.53 -2.44 -0.58
CA TYR A 554 -9.34 -3.34 0.23
C TYR A 554 -10.65 -2.66 0.64
N SER A 555 -11.72 -3.46 0.78
CA SER A 555 -13.03 -2.99 1.22
C SER A 555 -13.80 -4.14 1.88
N ASN A 556 -14.67 -3.81 2.83
CA ASN A 556 -15.68 -4.73 3.35
C ASN A 556 -16.88 -4.89 2.40
N GLU A 557 -16.98 -4.03 1.38
CA GLU A 557 -18.01 -4.10 0.33
C GLU A 557 -17.44 -4.70 -0.94
N CYS A 558 -18.16 -5.67 -1.54
CA CYS A 558 -17.76 -6.32 -2.79
C CYS A 558 -18.41 -5.61 -3.99
N ILE A 559 -17.63 -4.78 -4.68
CA ILE A 559 -18.06 -4.11 -5.92
C ILE A 559 -17.41 -4.69 -7.18
N GLY A 560 -16.63 -5.77 -7.03
CA GLY A 560 -15.87 -6.40 -8.09
C GLY A 560 -14.50 -5.78 -8.33
N HIS A 561 -13.76 -6.37 -9.27
CA HIS A 561 -12.41 -5.94 -9.64
C HIS A 561 -12.31 -5.65 -11.14
N PHE A 562 -12.40 -4.38 -11.54
CA PHE A 562 -12.48 -3.97 -12.95
C PHE A 562 -11.34 -4.53 -13.80
N GLY A 563 -10.07 -4.37 -13.39
CA GLY A 563 -8.92 -4.81 -14.17
C GLY A 563 -8.85 -6.32 -14.42
N LEU A 564 -9.34 -7.12 -13.45
CA LEU A 564 -9.43 -8.59 -13.57
C LEU A 564 -10.71 -9.07 -14.20
N SER A 565 -11.66 -8.18 -14.50
CA SER A 565 -13.03 -8.56 -14.92
C SER A 565 -13.72 -9.51 -13.93
N ALA A 566 -13.32 -9.48 -12.65
CA ALA A 566 -13.81 -10.40 -11.64
C ALA A 566 -14.99 -9.78 -10.87
N LYS A 567 -16.09 -10.52 -10.77
CA LYS A 567 -17.25 -10.11 -10.00
C LYS A 567 -17.00 -10.20 -8.49
N TYR A 568 -16.25 -11.20 -8.06
CA TYR A 568 -15.86 -11.43 -6.68
C TYR A 568 -14.35 -11.63 -6.64
N TYR A 569 -13.65 -10.91 -5.76
CA TYR A 569 -12.22 -11.06 -5.61
C TYR A 569 -11.76 -10.68 -4.21
N CYS A 570 -10.91 -11.48 -3.63
CA CYS A 570 -10.22 -11.18 -2.38
C CYS A 570 -8.74 -11.55 -2.49
N HIS A 571 -7.96 -11.19 -1.49
CA HIS A 571 -6.62 -11.72 -1.29
C HIS A 571 -6.66 -12.74 -0.16
N PHE A 572 -6.51 -14.02 -0.49
CA PHE A 572 -6.52 -15.15 0.44
C PHE A 572 -5.15 -15.84 0.52
N THR A 573 -4.35 -15.71 -0.53
CA THR A 573 -3.23 -16.60 -0.83
C THR A 573 -1.89 -16.18 -0.22
N SER A 574 -1.80 -15.09 0.58
CA SER A 574 -0.52 -14.64 1.14
C SER A 574 -0.63 -14.07 2.57
N PRO A 575 -1.05 -14.86 3.57
CA PRO A 575 -1.26 -14.41 4.96
C PRO A 575 0.05 -14.15 5.72
N ILE A 576 1.20 -14.66 5.27
CA ILE A 576 2.51 -14.36 5.88
C ILE A 576 2.87 -12.90 5.70
N ARG A 577 2.52 -12.33 4.53
CA ARG A 577 2.96 -11.00 4.13
C ARG A 577 1.84 -9.96 3.96
N ARG A 578 0.56 -10.33 4.07
CA ARG A 578 -0.58 -9.40 3.97
C ARG A 578 -1.57 -9.62 5.10
N TYR A 579 -1.88 -8.57 5.84
CA TYR A 579 -2.82 -8.65 6.96
C TYR A 579 -4.29 -8.94 6.56
N PRO A 580 -4.83 -8.42 5.43
CA PRO A 580 -6.18 -8.81 4.97
C PRO A 580 -6.34 -10.31 4.79
N ASP A 581 -5.35 -11.00 4.22
CA ASP A 581 -5.35 -12.45 4.05
C ASP A 581 -5.40 -13.15 5.42
N LEU A 582 -4.58 -12.71 6.37
CA LEU A 582 -4.60 -13.23 7.74
C LEU A 582 -5.96 -13.05 8.42
N PHE A 583 -6.60 -11.90 8.23
CA PHE A 583 -7.93 -11.64 8.77
C PHE A 583 -8.97 -12.58 8.17
N ILE A 584 -9.03 -12.73 6.85
CA ILE A 584 -10.01 -13.63 6.22
C ILE A 584 -9.76 -15.11 6.56
N HIS A 585 -8.49 -15.51 6.77
CA HIS A 585 -8.17 -16.84 7.28
C HIS A 585 -8.79 -17.10 8.66
N ARG A 586 -8.85 -16.10 9.54
CA ARG A 586 -9.53 -16.19 10.83
C ARG A 586 -11.03 -16.31 10.69
N VAL A 587 -11.64 -15.57 9.77
CA VAL A 587 -13.08 -15.68 9.46
C VAL A 587 -13.40 -17.08 8.93
N ILE A 588 -12.61 -17.55 7.96
CA ILE A 588 -12.76 -18.90 7.37
C ILE A 588 -12.61 -19.97 8.43
N SER A 589 -11.55 -19.89 9.25
CA SER A 589 -11.28 -20.86 10.33
C SER A 589 -12.43 -20.93 11.35
N TYR A 590 -12.94 -19.77 11.76
CA TYR A 590 -14.10 -19.69 12.64
C TYR A 590 -15.34 -20.35 12.00
N CYS A 591 -15.61 -20.09 10.74
CA CYS A 591 -16.73 -20.68 10.03
C CYS A 591 -16.62 -22.19 9.90
N ILE A 592 -15.46 -22.74 9.58
CA ILE A 592 -15.22 -24.18 9.52
C ILE A 592 -15.46 -24.83 10.90
N GLU A 593 -14.93 -24.24 11.97
CA GLU A 593 -15.04 -24.76 13.34
C GLU A 593 -16.47 -24.68 13.90
N ASN A 594 -17.29 -23.76 13.40
CA ASN A 594 -18.67 -23.54 13.87
C ASN A 594 -19.72 -23.89 12.81
N ASN A 595 -19.40 -24.75 11.83
CA ASN A 595 -20.31 -25.17 10.76
C ASN A 595 -20.99 -24.00 10.02
N TYR A 596 -20.24 -22.92 9.81
CA TYR A 596 -20.69 -21.67 9.16
C TYR A 596 -21.83 -20.93 9.90
N LEU A 597 -22.01 -21.21 11.19
CA LEU A 597 -22.96 -20.50 12.03
C LEU A 597 -22.27 -19.34 12.75
N LEU A 598 -22.79 -18.14 12.55
CA LEU A 598 -22.38 -16.94 13.25
C LEU A 598 -23.54 -16.39 14.08
N ASP A 599 -23.30 -16.11 15.36
CA ASP A 599 -24.22 -15.31 16.16
C ASP A 599 -24.09 -13.81 15.77
N GLU A 600 -25.10 -13.03 16.15
CA GLU A 600 -25.19 -11.60 15.83
C GLU A 600 -23.98 -10.81 16.36
N ASN A 601 -23.50 -11.09 17.58
CA ASN A 601 -22.35 -10.42 18.18
C ASN A 601 -21.07 -10.69 17.38
N LYS A 602 -20.89 -11.92 16.92
CA LYS A 602 -19.72 -12.33 16.15
C LYS A 602 -19.75 -11.73 14.74
N TYR A 603 -20.94 -11.71 14.13
CA TYR A 603 -21.16 -11.05 12.86
C TYR A 603 -20.77 -9.55 12.93
N ASP A 604 -21.30 -8.82 13.91
CA ASP A 604 -21.00 -7.41 14.13
C ASP A 604 -19.52 -7.16 14.41
N ALA A 605 -18.90 -8.07 15.19
CA ALA A 605 -17.47 -7.97 15.48
C ALA A 605 -16.62 -8.11 14.19
N PHE A 606 -16.94 -9.09 13.35
CA PHE A 606 -16.24 -9.29 12.08
C PHE A 606 -16.49 -8.12 11.10
N LEU A 607 -17.72 -7.59 11.04
CA LEU A 607 -18.05 -6.45 10.18
C LEU A 607 -17.23 -5.21 10.55
N LYS A 608 -17.19 -4.84 11.82
CA LYS A 608 -16.40 -3.71 12.33
C LYS A 608 -14.89 -3.91 12.10
N GLN A 609 -14.42 -5.15 12.25
CA GLN A 609 -13.01 -5.48 11.98
C GLN A 609 -12.70 -5.40 10.48
N ALA A 610 -13.57 -5.93 9.61
CA ALA A 610 -13.39 -5.89 8.16
C ALA A 610 -13.32 -4.45 7.65
N GLU A 611 -14.22 -3.57 8.10
CA GLU A 611 -14.19 -2.14 7.78
C GLU A 611 -12.86 -1.50 8.19
N LYS A 612 -12.49 -1.62 9.47
CA LYS A 612 -11.26 -1.03 10.01
C LYS A 612 -10.00 -1.54 9.32
N TYR A 613 -9.91 -2.86 9.07
CA TYR A 613 -8.70 -3.47 8.54
C TYR A 613 -8.57 -3.26 7.02
N SER A 614 -9.68 -3.07 6.31
CA SER A 614 -9.67 -2.67 4.90
C SER A 614 -8.98 -1.33 4.70
N ASP A 615 -9.36 -0.31 5.47
CA ASP A 615 -8.78 1.02 5.39
C ASP A 615 -7.30 0.99 5.79
N THR A 616 -7.00 0.40 6.96
CA THR A 616 -5.63 0.33 7.45
C THR A 616 -4.71 -0.39 6.48
N SER A 617 -5.15 -1.52 5.91
CA SER A 617 -4.33 -2.30 4.98
C SER A 617 -4.11 -1.60 3.65
N SER A 618 -5.12 -0.88 3.14
CA SER A 618 -4.99 -0.07 1.93
C SER A 618 -3.94 1.03 2.11
N ASP A 619 -3.94 1.71 3.26
CA ASP A 619 -2.96 2.75 3.56
C ASP A 619 -1.54 2.17 3.72
N ARG A 620 -1.41 1.01 4.37
CA ARG A 620 -0.11 0.34 4.55
C ARG A 620 0.46 -0.16 3.22
N GLU A 621 -0.37 -0.73 2.35
CA GLU A 621 0.02 -1.14 1.01
C GLU A 621 0.49 0.04 0.16
N LYS A 622 -0.26 1.17 0.14
CA LYS A 622 0.16 2.39 -0.56
C LYS A 622 1.53 2.87 -0.07
N ASN A 623 1.75 2.84 1.26
CA ASN A 623 3.03 3.25 1.83
C ASN A 623 4.16 2.27 1.48
N ALA A 624 3.93 0.96 1.55
CA ALA A 624 4.90 -0.06 1.17
C ALA A 624 5.34 0.10 -0.29
N THR A 625 4.38 0.20 -1.21
CA THR A 625 4.65 0.43 -2.65
C THR A 625 5.44 1.72 -2.90
N LYS A 626 5.13 2.80 -2.17
CA LYS A 626 5.89 4.06 -2.25
C LYS A 626 7.34 3.87 -1.82
N ILE A 627 7.58 3.14 -0.73
CA ILE A 627 8.91 2.84 -0.22
C ILE A 627 9.69 1.99 -1.23
N GLU A 628 9.10 0.88 -1.69
CA GLU A 628 9.71 -0.04 -2.65
C GLU A 628 10.13 0.69 -3.93
N ARG A 629 9.24 1.51 -4.51
CA ARG A 629 9.56 2.34 -5.69
C ARG A 629 10.70 3.32 -5.42
N ALA A 630 10.70 4.00 -4.27
CA ALA A 630 11.74 4.95 -3.94
C ALA A 630 13.13 4.29 -3.87
N PHE A 631 13.22 3.06 -3.36
CA PHE A 631 14.48 2.30 -3.36
C PHE A 631 14.88 1.83 -4.77
N VAL A 632 13.94 1.33 -5.56
CA VAL A 632 14.21 0.95 -6.95
C VAL A 632 14.72 2.15 -7.74
N ASP A 633 14.07 3.31 -7.61
CA ASP A 633 14.47 4.54 -8.30
C ASP A 633 15.86 5.03 -7.84
N LEU A 634 16.13 4.92 -6.54
CA LEU A 634 17.46 5.25 -6.00
C LEU A 634 18.55 4.35 -6.56
N TYR A 635 18.35 3.03 -6.58
CA TYR A 635 19.33 2.09 -7.12
C TYR A 635 19.51 2.27 -8.64
N LYS A 636 18.44 2.59 -9.38
CA LYS A 636 18.54 2.97 -10.80
C LYS A 636 19.42 4.20 -10.99
N ALA A 637 19.25 5.22 -10.15
CA ALA A 637 20.06 6.43 -10.21
C ALA A 637 21.52 6.15 -9.90
N ILE A 638 21.82 5.40 -8.82
CA ILE A 638 23.19 4.98 -8.46
C ILE A 638 23.83 4.18 -9.60
N TYR A 639 23.09 3.25 -10.21
CA TYR A 639 23.59 2.48 -11.35
C TYR A 639 23.97 3.38 -12.53
N MET A 640 23.09 4.32 -12.89
CA MET A 640 23.29 5.20 -14.04
C MET A 640 24.40 6.25 -13.83
N GLU A 641 24.78 6.55 -12.59
CA GLU A 641 25.89 7.45 -12.30
C GLU A 641 27.21 6.99 -12.98
N ASN A 642 27.40 5.68 -13.10
CA ASN A 642 28.58 5.11 -13.78
C ASN A 642 28.53 5.25 -15.31
N PHE A 643 27.41 5.66 -15.88
CA PHE A 643 27.18 5.73 -17.32
C PHE A 643 26.92 7.15 -17.83
N VAL A 644 27.12 8.15 -16.98
CA VAL A 644 27.00 9.56 -17.35
C VAL A 644 27.98 9.92 -18.47
N GLY A 645 27.48 10.56 -19.52
CA GLY A 645 28.25 10.89 -20.73
C GLY A 645 28.05 9.92 -21.89
N ASN A 646 27.41 8.78 -21.67
CA ASN A 646 27.06 7.84 -22.73
C ASN A 646 25.76 8.25 -23.44
N THR A 647 25.60 7.81 -24.68
CA THR A 647 24.38 8.03 -25.48
C THR A 647 23.56 6.74 -25.55
N TYR A 648 22.26 6.87 -25.38
CA TYR A 648 21.33 5.73 -25.36
C TYR A 648 20.13 5.96 -26.29
N HIS A 649 19.59 4.89 -26.85
CA HIS A 649 18.27 4.89 -27.43
C HIS A 649 17.23 4.73 -26.31
N ALA A 650 16.24 5.59 -26.29
CA ALA A 650 15.18 5.60 -25.29
C ALA A 650 13.79 5.73 -25.94
N THR A 651 12.77 5.32 -25.24
CA THR A 651 11.38 5.49 -25.64
C THR A 651 10.73 6.57 -24.76
N VAL A 652 10.03 7.52 -25.34
CA VAL A 652 9.27 8.52 -24.57
C VAL A 652 8.12 7.82 -23.85
N SER A 653 8.12 7.89 -22.53
CA SER A 653 7.09 7.28 -21.66
C SER A 653 5.98 8.26 -21.29
N SER A 654 6.29 9.57 -21.20
CA SER A 654 5.31 10.61 -20.97
C SER A 654 5.86 12.01 -21.25
N VAL A 655 4.96 12.95 -21.55
CA VAL A 655 5.28 14.36 -21.74
C VAL A 655 4.58 15.19 -20.67
N THR A 656 5.28 16.18 -20.13
CA THR A 656 4.79 17.09 -19.09
C THR A 656 5.11 18.54 -19.47
N GLN A 657 4.55 19.51 -18.75
CA GLN A 657 4.80 20.94 -18.98
C GLN A 657 6.27 21.40 -18.76
N PHE A 658 7.15 20.56 -18.21
CA PHE A 658 8.56 20.89 -17.93
C PHE A 658 9.54 19.99 -18.67
N GLY A 659 9.08 19.02 -19.44
CA GLY A 659 9.94 18.11 -20.20
C GLY A 659 9.27 16.78 -20.51
N MET A 660 10.04 15.87 -21.09
CA MET A 660 9.60 14.51 -21.40
C MET A 660 10.32 13.48 -20.55
N PHE A 661 9.60 12.48 -20.10
CA PHE A 661 10.19 11.28 -19.51
C PHE A 661 10.53 10.26 -20.59
N VAL A 662 11.73 9.71 -20.51
CA VAL A 662 12.23 8.72 -21.46
C VAL A 662 12.68 7.47 -20.70
N GLU A 663 12.36 6.31 -21.23
CA GLU A 663 12.68 5.03 -20.64
C GLU A 663 13.70 4.27 -21.51
N LEU A 664 14.76 3.78 -20.86
CA LEU A 664 15.80 2.95 -21.46
C LEU A 664 15.35 1.49 -21.56
N PRO A 665 16.01 0.65 -22.41
CA PRO A 665 15.70 -0.79 -22.50
C PRO A 665 15.82 -1.56 -21.18
N ASN A 666 16.67 -1.09 -20.26
CA ASN A 666 16.84 -1.65 -18.91
C ASN A 666 15.82 -1.13 -17.87
N THR A 667 14.75 -0.48 -18.31
CA THR A 667 13.68 0.10 -17.50
C THR A 667 14.06 1.32 -16.64
N VAL A 668 15.23 1.90 -16.84
CA VAL A 668 15.57 3.16 -16.21
C VAL A 668 14.83 4.29 -16.91
N GLU A 669 14.12 5.12 -16.15
CA GLU A 669 13.41 6.28 -16.65
C GLU A 669 14.16 7.56 -16.23
N GLY A 670 14.26 8.52 -17.14
CA GLY A 670 14.90 9.81 -16.91
C GLY A 670 14.06 10.96 -17.47
N LEU A 671 14.25 12.16 -16.91
CA LEU A 671 13.61 13.38 -17.39
C LEU A 671 14.58 14.17 -18.30
N ILE A 672 14.15 14.44 -19.52
CA ILE A 672 14.78 15.43 -20.40
C ILE A 672 13.94 16.71 -20.32
N ARG A 673 14.55 17.80 -19.82
CA ARG A 673 13.87 19.09 -19.74
C ARG A 673 13.76 19.72 -21.12
N PHE A 674 12.76 20.54 -21.36
CA PHE A 674 12.61 21.25 -22.64
C PHE A 674 13.83 22.13 -22.96
N ASP A 675 14.44 22.74 -21.94
CA ASP A 675 15.65 23.56 -22.08
C ASP A 675 16.86 22.75 -22.59
N ASP A 676 16.85 21.42 -22.44
CA ASP A 676 17.93 20.50 -22.83
C ASP A 676 17.71 19.90 -24.23
N LEU A 677 16.58 20.17 -24.90
CA LEU A 677 16.22 19.62 -26.23
C LEU A 677 16.84 20.34 -27.40
N GLY A 678 17.80 21.23 -27.19
CA GLY A 678 18.52 21.96 -28.23
C GLY A 678 17.88 23.32 -28.54
N ASN A 679 18.05 23.81 -29.79
CA ASN A 679 17.64 25.17 -30.16
C ASN A 679 16.18 25.30 -30.62
N GLU A 680 15.41 24.24 -30.54
CA GLU A 680 14.00 24.26 -30.93
C GLU A 680 13.13 24.64 -29.72
N TYR A 681 12.11 25.48 -29.95
CA TYR A 681 11.17 25.89 -28.91
C TYR A 681 9.99 24.94 -28.87
N PHE A 682 9.87 24.20 -27.75
CA PHE A 682 8.76 23.28 -27.54
C PHE A 682 7.68 23.90 -26.63
N ILE A 683 6.44 23.81 -27.08
CA ILE A 683 5.27 24.22 -26.31
C ILE A 683 4.52 22.98 -25.90
N TYR A 684 4.32 22.83 -24.57
CA TYR A 684 3.48 21.76 -24.04
C TYR A 684 2.01 22.07 -24.35
N ASP A 685 1.38 21.20 -25.11
CA ASP A 685 -0.04 21.25 -25.40
C ASP A 685 -0.76 20.32 -24.40
N GLU A 686 -1.45 20.93 -23.42
CA GLU A 686 -2.11 20.19 -22.34
C GLU A 686 -3.26 19.31 -22.86
N GLU A 687 -3.88 19.67 -23.98
CA GLU A 687 -4.95 18.90 -24.61
C GLU A 687 -4.42 17.69 -25.39
N LYS A 688 -3.24 17.80 -25.98
CA LYS A 688 -2.66 16.72 -26.82
C LYS A 688 -1.66 15.82 -26.09
N LYS A 689 -1.18 16.24 -24.92
CA LYS A 689 -0.21 15.53 -24.02
C LYS A 689 0.93 14.80 -24.69
#